data_963af2307814748a7e648475dd5558d6
#
_entry.id   963af2307814748a7e648475dd5558d6
#
_cell.length_a   1.000
_cell.length_b   1.000
_cell.length_c   1.000
_cell.angle_alpha   90.00
_cell.angle_beta   90.00
_cell.angle_gamma   90.00
#
_symmetry.space_group_name_H-M   'P 1'
#
loop_
_entity.id
_entity.type
_entity.pdbx_description
1 polymer ?
#
loop_
_entity_poly.entity_id
_entity_poly.type
_entity_poly.pdbx_seq_one_letter_code
_entity_poly.pdbx_strand_id
1 'polypeptide(L)'
;MKKKLIILCTVILIVVMEALFALIGALMPGPFHGTVTDAATGEPIANVSVSDGRNVVKTDENGAYTLPGYSKSRFVTVTTPAGYWTENYYIPVTKDRETYDFQLDKSEKTAQEDHSFLQISDSEIGAGGVGAWIEHVRDTVKKTDPAFLIHTGDICYEDGLKQHIKDMNSENMGVPVRYVIGNHDYVAGKYGEALFESIYGPVWYSFDVGNVHYVVTPFQSGADYASGYNKNDRWKWLENDLANVEPGMKVVMFNHTKAPSDDYVLSYGLKKLDLKEHDLIAWVYGHYHYNYITETDGVLNISTGRPDCGGIDSSAGGSRLINVTATGQVSTRMYYYDFEKPQASDGAKWSAQLEGNLLFADPLAVGNQVFAATVDDDYPRTCGVYGLNAADGSVNWFFETINSVKNKLIYADGKIVAQDCEGTVYCLNAKTGALLWQKKVDLGGSLGTSSGLCADGGTVYAGCAASITALDMETGDTRWNNRRGKGENSPAEFVIAGDHLIVSSHWDALVALDKNTGKKLWENNDSDIRFRSSTPAVIDANTLLVAEDDAVMIVDNGSGKITSKTNFDGYNFASSAQPVISGKVAYIATVNKGVLAFDLETKTILWEREVGGALVGTAPYAGVGSKTVEGTPILSNGKLIFGASDGYLYAIDPANGAVLKKQNVGAPVFGSVALSNGNLIVADFAGRVTSF
;
A
#
# COMPACT_ATOMS: atom_id res chain seq x y z
N MET A 1 -54.63 -51.13 -9.23
CA MET A 1 -53.25 -51.23 -8.72
C MET A 1 -52.42 -49.96 -8.96
N LYS A 2 -52.28 -49.39 -10.16
CA LYS A 2 -51.44 -48.24 -10.42
C LYS A 2 -51.76 -46.98 -9.59
N LYS A 3 -53.04 -46.60 -9.35
CA LYS A 3 -53.42 -45.44 -8.52
C LYS A 3 -53.04 -45.63 -7.04
N LYS A 4 -53.19 -46.82 -6.47
CA LYS A 4 -52.79 -47.08 -5.07
C LYS A 4 -51.27 -47.04 -4.89
N LEU A 5 -50.51 -47.45 -5.89
CA LEU A 5 -49.04 -47.41 -5.89
C LEU A 5 -48.53 -45.96 -5.98
N ILE A 6 -49.15 -45.11 -6.81
CA ILE A 6 -48.80 -43.67 -6.93
C ILE A 6 -49.06 -42.96 -5.60
N ILE A 7 -50.23 -43.17 -4.97
CA ILE A 7 -50.56 -42.57 -3.68
C ILE A 7 -49.54 -43.00 -2.60
N LEU A 8 -49.19 -44.30 -2.57
CA LEU A 8 -48.21 -44.80 -1.62
C LEU A 8 -46.84 -44.20 -1.83
N CYS A 9 -46.37 -44.07 -3.06
CA CYS A 9 -45.08 -43.41 -3.39
C CYS A 9 -45.08 -41.95 -3.02
N THR A 10 -46.19 -41.21 -3.22
CA THR A 10 -46.33 -39.80 -2.85
C THR A 10 -46.30 -39.63 -1.32
N VAL A 11 -46.99 -40.45 -0.58
CA VAL A 11 -46.98 -40.41 0.89
C VAL A 11 -45.57 -40.73 1.44
N ILE A 12 -44.90 -41.76 0.89
CA ILE A 12 -43.53 -42.08 1.29
C ILE A 12 -42.58 -40.91 0.99
N LEU A 13 -42.72 -40.25 -0.17
CA LEU A 13 -41.90 -39.10 -0.53
C LEU A 13 -42.12 -37.90 0.43
N ILE A 14 -43.38 -37.65 0.81
CA ILE A 14 -43.70 -36.58 1.77
C ILE A 14 -43.10 -36.91 3.15
N VAL A 15 -43.27 -38.12 3.66
CA VAL A 15 -42.71 -38.55 4.95
C VAL A 15 -41.17 -38.51 4.94
N VAL A 16 -40.53 -38.91 3.83
CA VAL A 16 -39.08 -38.81 3.69
C VAL A 16 -38.62 -37.33 3.63
N MET A 17 -39.34 -36.47 2.92
CA MET A 17 -39.06 -35.02 2.91
C MET A 17 -39.26 -34.44 4.30
N GLU A 18 -40.34 -34.73 5.03
CA GLU A 18 -40.56 -34.21 6.39
C GLU A 18 -39.47 -34.71 7.36
N ALA A 19 -39.07 -35.97 7.28
CA ALA A 19 -37.98 -36.54 8.07
C ALA A 19 -36.63 -35.91 7.71
N LEU A 20 -36.39 -35.59 6.43
CA LEU A 20 -35.20 -34.90 5.96
C LEU A 20 -35.18 -33.44 6.44
N PHE A 21 -36.32 -32.74 6.39
CA PHE A 21 -36.45 -31.38 6.93
C PHE A 21 -36.27 -31.34 8.45
N ALA A 22 -36.82 -32.32 9.19
CA ALA A 22 -36.63 -32.43 10.63
C ALA A 22 -35.16 -32.75 10.99
N LEU A 23 -34.50 -33.61 10.21
CA LEU A 23 -33.07 -33.90 10.39
C LEU A 23 -32.17 -32.71 10.06
N ILE A 24 -32.46 -31.98 8.99
CA ILE A 24 -31.76 -30.75 8.62
C ILE A 24 -31.97 -29.67 9.71
N GLY A 25 -33.19 -29.50 10.20
CA GLY A 25 -33.49 -28.56 11.28
C GLY A 25 -32.78 -28.92 12.59
N ALA A 26 -32.62 -30.21 12.91
CA ALA A 26 -31.88 -30.65 14.08
C ALA A 26 -30.36 -30.55 13.97
N LEU A 27 -29.84 -30.34 12.76
CA LEU A 27 -28.41 -30.14 12.47
C LEU A 27 -28.02 -28.65 12.34
N MET A 28 -29.01 -27.74 12.25
CA MET A 28 -28.73 -26.31 12.13
C MET A 28 -28.69 -25.65 13.51
N PRO A 29 -27.64 -24.86 13.81
CA PRO A 29 -27.64 -24.03 15.00
C PRO A 29 -28.73 -22.95 14.90
N GLY A 30 -29.46 -22.67 15.98
CA GLY A 30 -30.54 -21.68 16.08
C GLY A 30 -31.92 -22.32 16.28
N PRO A 31 -33.01 -21.52 16.46
CA PRO A 31 -32.97 -20.05 16.43
C PRO A 31 -32.17 -19.45 17.58
N PHE A 32 -31.59 -18.26 17.36
CA PHE A 32 -30.90 -17.48 18.40
C PHE A 32 -31.83 -16.35 18.89
N HIS A 33 -31.89 -16.17 20.21
CA HIS A 33 -32.70 -15.16 20.86
C HIS A 33 -31.83 -14.29 21.76
N GLY A 34 -32.19 -13.04 21.93
CA GLY A 34 -31.51 -12.14 22.84
C GLY A 34 -32.14 -10.76 22.87
N THR A 35 -31.54 -9.89 23.65
CA THR A 35 -31.92 -8.50 23.82
C THR A 35 -30.72 -7.59 23.61
N VAL A 36 -30.99 -6.35 23.19
CA VAL A 36 -29.99 -5.27 23.15
C VAL A 36 -30.46 -4.16 24.08
N THR A 37 -29.59 -3.79 25.04
CA THR A 37 -29.91 -2.80 26.08
C THR A 37 -28.78 -1.77 26.25
N ASP A 38 -29.13 -0.60 26.75
CA ASP A 38 -28.17 0.41 27.23
C ASP A 38 -27.48 -0.12 28.49
N ALA A 39 -26.16 -0.15 28.48
CA ALA A 39 -25.37 -0.77 29.55
C ALA A 39 -25.51 -0.03 30.90
N ALA A 40 -25.74 1.29 30.90
CA ALA A 40 -25.84 2.10 32.11
C ALA A 40 -27.23 2.07 32.72
N THR A 41 -28.29 2.01 31.89
CA THR A 41 -29.67 2.13 32.33
C THR A 41 -30.44 0.81 32.33
N GLY A 42 -30.01 -0.17 31.52
CA GLY A 42 -30.73 -1.41 31.26
C GLY A 42 -31.96 -1.22 30.34
N GLU A 43 -32.17 -0.03 29.81
CA GLU A 43 -33.28 0.29 28.90
C GLU A 43 -33.08 -0.43 27.56
N PRO A 44 -34.19 -0.94 26.94
CA PRO A 44 -34.10 -1.62 25.65
C PRO A 44 -33.72 -0.63 24.54
N ILE A 45 -32.92 -1.13 23.57
CA ILE A 45 -32.58 -0.35 22.36
C ILE A 45 -33.27 -1.03 21.17
N ALA A 46 -34.24 -0.36 20.60
CA ALA A 46 -34.97 -0.81 19.41
C ALA A 46 -34.21 -0.47 18.11
N ASN A 47 -34.58 -1.17 17.04
CA ASN A 47 -34.09 -0.93 15.67
C ASN A 47 -32.57 -1.17 15.50
N VAL A 48 -31.95 -1.98 16.36
CA VAL A 48 -30.53 -2.37 16.26
C VAL A 48 -30.43 -3.62 15.42
N SER A 49 -29.54 -3.62 14.43
CA SER A 49 -29.26 -4.78 13.58
C SER A 49 -28.47 -5.84 14.35
N VAL A 50 -28.91 -7.10 14.29
CA VAL A 50 -28.26 -8.25 14.88
C VAL A 50 -28.16 -9.36 13.83
N SER A 51 -27.02 -10.06 13.76
CA SER A 51 -26.71 -11.04 12.73
C SER A 51 -26.24 -12.36 13.30
N ASP A 52 -26.58 -13.48 12.62
CA ASP A 52 -26.01 -14.82 12.86
C ASP A 52 -24.84 -15.15 11.92
N GLY A 53 -24.31 -14.14 11.21
CA GLY A 53 -23.28 -14.27 10.18
C GLY A 53 -23.84 -14.49 8.77
N ARG A 54 -25.18 -14.55 8.61
CA ARG A 54 -25.86 -14.61 7.32
C ARG A 54 -27.16 -13.78 7.32
N ASN A 55 -28.05 -14.06 8.27
CA ASN A 55 -29.30 -13.35 8.43
C ASN A 55 -29.05 -12.12 9.29
N VAL A 56 -29.75 -11.03 8.99
CA VAL A 56 -29.72 -9.79 9.76
C VAL A 56 -31.18 -9.43 10.09
N VAL A 57 -31.45 -9.15 11.36
CA VAL A 57 -32.77 -8.73 11.86
C VAL A 57 -32.59 -7.50 12.73
N LYS A 58 -33.67 -6.72 12.91
CA LYS A 58 -33.67 -5.57 13.83
C LYS A 58 -34.37 -5.94 15.14
N THR A 59 -33.91 -5.35 16.24
CA THR A 59 -34.58 -5.46 17.55
C THR A 59 -35.92 -4.74 17.54
N ASP A 60 -36.89 -5.29 18.27
CA ASP A 60 -38.21 -4.70 18.51
C ASP A 60 -38.18 -3.58 19.56
N GLU A 61 -39.37 -3.06 19.94
CA GLU A 61 -39.54 -1.99 20.96
C GLU A 61 -39.01 -2.41 22.35
N ASN A 62 -38.90 -3.70 22.62
CA ASN A 62 -38.38 -4.24 23.87
C ASN A 62 -36.89 -4.59 23.77
N GLY A 63 -36.22 -4.19 22.66
CA GLY A 63 -34.82 -4.57 22.37
C GLY A 63 -34.64 -6.05 22.03
N ALA A 64 -35.73 -6.79 21.86
CA ALA A 64 -35.67 -8.25 21.63
C ALA A 64 -35.52 -8.59 20.14
N TYR A 65 -34.86 -9.72 19.87
CA TYR A 65 -34.67 -10.22 18.51
C TYR A 65 -34.69 -11.74 18.43
N THR A 66 -34.95 -12.27 17.23
CA THR A 66 -34.84 -13.70 16.93
C THR A 66 -34.20 -13.89 15.56
N LEU A 67 -33.10 -14.64 15.51
CA LEU A 67 -32.38 -15.02 14.30
C LEU A 67 -32.63 -16.50 13.98
N PRO A 68 -32.87 -16.86 12.71
CA PRO A 68 -33.16 -18.25 12.34
C PRO A 68 -31.94 -19.21 12.50
N GLY A 69 -30.72 -18.66 12.44
CA GLY A 69 -29.50 -19.44 12.38
C GLY A 69 -29.24 -20.07 11.00
N TYR A 70 -28.03 -20.53 10.77
CA TYR A 70 -27.65 -21.34 9.61
C TYR A 70 -26.43 -22.22 9.92
N SER A 71 -26.13 -23.17 9.03
CA SER A 71 -25.13 -24.23 9.27
C SER A 71 -23.71 -23.80 9.57
N LYS A 72 -23.36 -22.52 9.28
CA LYS A 72 -22.04 -21.94 9.54
C LYS A 72 -22.09 -20.77 10.53
N SER A 73 -23.19 -20.60 11.27
CA SER A 73 -23.25 -19.59 12.34
C SER A 73 -22.21 -19.92 13.41
N ARG A 74 -21.20 -19.07 13.53
CA ARG A 74 -20.13 -19.18 14.53
C ARG A 74 -20.25 -18.12 15.62
N PHE A 75 -20.86 -16.98 15.27
CA PHE A 75 -21.09 -15.85 16.15
C PHE A 75 -22.51 -15.30 15.95
N VAL A 76 -23.05 -14.72 17.00
CA VAL A 76 -24.09 -13.71 16.90
C VAL A 76 -23.41 -12.35 17.07
N THR A 77 -23.66 -11.41 16.18
CA THR A 77 -23.04 -10.08 16.17
C THR A 77 -24.09 -8.99 16.27
N VAL A 78 -23.78 -7.90 16.95
CA VAL A 78 -24.58 -6.67 16.94
C VAL A 78 -23.88 -5.60 16.11
N THR A 79 -24.59 -4.97 15.18
CA THR A 79 -24.15 -3.73 14.55
C THR A 79 -24.33 -2.61 15.55
N THR A 80 -23.25 -2.10 16.15
CA THR A 80 -23.34 -1.00 17.12
C THR A 80 -23.86 0.25 16.41
N PRO A 81 -25.03 0.79 16.82
CA PRO A 81 -25.57 1.96 16.16
C PRO A 81 -24.82 3.23 16.56
N ALA A 82 -24.90 4.28 15.74
CA ALA A 82 -24.35 5.59 16.05
C ALA A 82 -24.82 6.10 17.43
N GLY A 83 -23.90 6.68 18.20
CA GLY A 83 -24.15 7.10 19.59
C GLY A 83 -23.97 6.01 20.64
N TYR A 84 -23.62 4.80 20.20
CA TYR A 84 -23.28 3.68 21.07
C TYR A 84 -21.97 3.01 20.68
N TRP A 85 -21.38 2.27 21.62
CA TRP A 85 -20.21 1.44 21.38
C TRP A 85 -20.22 0.22 22.29
N THR A 86 -19.56 -0.84 21.90
CA THR A 86 -19.21 -1.98 22.75
C THR A 86 -17.99 -2.71 22.20
N GLU A 87 -17.13 -3.16 23.09
CA GLU A 87 -16.06 -4.11 22.74
C GLU A 87 -16.64 -5.49 22.50
N ASN A 88 -17.76 -5.83 23.15
CA ASN A 88 -18.41 -7.12 23.07
C ASN A 88 -19.50 -7.14 21.97
N TYR A 89 -19.13 -6.73 20.76
CA TYR A 89 -20.05 -6.69 19.61
C TYR A 89 -20.35 -8.07 19.01
N TYR A 90 -19.77 -9.13 19.54
CA TYR A 90 -20.04 -10.50 19.13
C TYR A 90 -20.06 -11.48 20.31
N ILE A 91 -20.83 -12.55 20.15
CA ILE A 91 -20.91 -13.65 21.11
C ILE A 91 -20.73 -14.97 20.34
N PRO A 92 -19.73 -15.81 20.68
CA PRO A 92 -19.54 -17.11 20.06
C PRO A 92 -20.75 -18.04 20.24
N VAL A 93 -21.15 -18.71 19.17
CA VAL A 93 -22.24 -19.68 19.20
C VAL A 93 -21.74 -20.97 19.87
N THR A 94 -22.39 -21.34 20.97
CA THR A 94 -22.12 -22.58 21.71
C THR A 94 -23.39 -23.36 21.96
N LYS A 95 -23.29 -24.66 22.13
CA LYS A 95 -24.47 -25.56 22.34
C LYS A 95 -25.24 -25.28 23.62
N ASP A 96 -24.58 -24.75 24.64
CA ASP A 96 -25.13 -24.58 25.98
C ASP A 96 -25.61 -23.14 26.24
N ARG A 97 -25.51 -22.23 25.24
CA ARG A 97 -25.95 -20.86 25.41
C ARG A 97 -27.40 -20.71 24.93
N GLU A 98 -28.26 -20.24 25.83
CA GLU A 98 -29.69 -20.06 25.57
C GLU A 98 -30.03 -18.70 25.01
N THR A 99 -29.30 -17.62 25.45
CA THR A 99 -29.53 -16.23 25.01
C THR A 99 -28.23 -15.56 24.59
N TYR A 100 -28.37 -14.60 23.68
CA TYR A 100 -27.27 -13.80 23.13
C TYR A 100 -27.60 -12.32 23.37
N ASP A 101 -27.40 -11.87 24.61
CA ASP A 101 -27.77 -10.51 25.04
C ASP A 101 -26.58 -9.57 24.88
N PHE A 102 -26.83 -8.35 24.36
CA PHE A 102 -25.83 -7.30 24.20
C PHE A 102 -26.13 -6.09 25.07
N GLN A 103 -25.08 -5.51 25.61
CA GLN A 103 -25.13 -4.24 26.34
C GLN A 103 -24.25 -3.23 25.61
N LEU A 104 -24.79 -2.06 25.28
CA LEU A 104 -24.11 -1.01 24.55
C LEU A 104 -23.91 0.21 25.45
N ASP A 105 -22.68 0.73 25.47
CA ASP A 105 -22.32 1.96 26.17
C ASP A 105 -22.60 3.17 25.28
N LYS A 106 -23.15 4.26 25.83
CA LYS A 106 -23.29 5.51 25.08
C LYS A 106 -21.94 6.08 24.72
N SER A 107 -21.81 6.56 23.48
CA SER A 107 -20.59 7.13 22.95
C SER A 107 -20.87 8.44 22.22
N GLU A 108 -20.42 9.56 22.79
CA GLU A 108 -20.53 10.86 22.13
C GLU A 108 -19.70 10.93 20.84
N LYS A 109 -18.58 10.20 20.78
CA LYS A 109 -17.70 10.16 19.59
C LYS A 109 -18.40 9.50 18.40
N THR A 110 -19.07 8.37 18.62
CA THR A 110 -19.76 7.66 17.55
C THR A 110 -21.10 8.31 17.15
N ALA A 111 -21.59 9.28 17.94
CA ALA A 111 -22.76 10.09 17.60
C ALA A 111 -22.45 11.24 16.63
N GLN A 112 -21.18 11.61 16.45
CA GLN A 112 -20.79 12.74 15.62
C GLN A 112 -20.87 12.39 14.14
N GLU A 113 -21.61 13.21 13.39
CA GLU A 113 -21.72 13.07 11.94
C GLU A 113 -20.39 13.42 11.25
N ASP A 114 -19.72 14.51 11.67
CA ASP A 114 -18.35 14.82 11.28
C ASP A 114 -17.40 14.08 12.22
N HIS A 115 -16.68 13.11 11.71
CA HIS A 115 -15.75 12.29 12.51
C HIS A 115 -14.52 11.86 11.74
N SER A 116 -13.57 11.27 12.44
CA SER A 116 -12.39 10.69 11.83
C SER A 116 -12.10 9.29 12.39
N PHE A 117 -11.36 8.51 11.64
CA PHE A 117 -10.78 7.26 12.09
C PHE A 117 -9.34 7.11 11.62
N LEU A 118 -8.55 6.35 12.38
CA LEU A 118 -7.15 6.09 12.05
C LEU A 118 -7.02 4.71 11.42
N GLN A 119 -6.36 4.61 10.27
CA GLN A 119 -6.03 3.36 9.59
C GLN A 119 -4.55 3.03 9.76
N ILE A 120 -4.27 1.76 10.06
CA ILE A 120 -2.99 1.08 9.89
C ILE A 120 -3.22 -0.22 9.14
N SER A 121 -2.17 -0.78 8.53
CA SER A 121 -2.23 -2.04 7.78
C SER A 121 -0.88 -2.74 7.76
N ASP A 122 -0.90 -4.05 7.47
CA ASP A 122 0.30 -4.81 7.11
C ASP A 122 1.44 -4.67 8.14
N SER A 123 1.09 -4.73 9.43
CA SER A 123 2.07 -4.60 10.51
C SER A 123 3.07 -5.76 10.56
N GLU A 124 2.66 -6.93 10.07
CA GLU A 124 3.48 -8.14 9.88
C GLU A 124 4.42 -8.42 11.05
N ILE A 125 3.90 -8.32 12.26
CA ILE A 125 4.68 -8.59 13.46
C ILE A 125 4.95 -10.09 13.61
N GLY A 126 6.15 -10.44 14.04
CA GLY A 126 6.47 -11.81 14.43
C GLY A 126 6.30 -12.04 15.93
N ALA A 127 6.87 -13.12 16.43
CA ALA A 127 6.92 -13.44 17.86
C ALA A 127 7.66 -12.37 18.72
N GLY A 128 8.42 -11.48 18.08
CA GLY A 128 9.18 -10.42 18.74
C GLY A 128 8.35 -9.23 19.26
N GLY A 129 7.07 -9.16 18.90
CA GLY A 129 6.16 -8.09 19.32
C GLY A 129 6.07 -6.92 18.36
N VAL A 130 5.34 -5.87 18.75
CA VAL A 130 4.96 -4.75 17.87
C VAL A 130 6.05 -3.69 17.66
N GLY A 131 7.11 -3.67 18.43
CA GLY A 131 8.18 -2.66 18.26
C GLY A 131 7.77 -1.22 18.63
N ALA A 132 8.67 -0.27 18.37
CA ALA A 132 8.52 1.11 18.82
C ALA A 132 7.47 1.93 18.01
N TRP A 133 7.10 1.50 16.80
CA TRP A 133 6.14 2.21 15.98
C TRP A 133 4.74 2.33 16.60
N ILE A 134 4.39 1.43 17.53
CA ILE A 134 3.10 1.48 18.23
C ILE A 134 2.95 2.75 19.08
N GLU A 135 4.03 3.26 19.64
CA GLU A 135 3.99 4.52 20.40
C GLU A 135 3.65 5.71 19.48
N HIS A 136 4.19 5.70 18.26
CA HIS A 136 3.83 6.70 17.25
C HIS A 136 2.33 6.64 16.91
N VAL A 137 1.76 5.44 16.78
CA VAL A 137 0.31 5.27 16.54
C VAL A 137 -0.49 5.77 17.75
N ARG A 138 -0.08 5.44 18.99
CA ARG A 138 -0.71 5.96 20.22
C ARG A 138 -0.67 7.48 20.31
N ASP A 139 0.47 8.08 19.97
CA ASP A 139 0.61 9.53 19.99
C ASP A 139 -0.22 10.20 18.88
N THR A 140 -0.34 9.55 17.72
CA THR A 140 -1.24 9.99 16.66
C THR A 140 -2.71 9.91 17.11
N VAL A 141 -3.11 8.83 17.78
CA VAL A 141 -4.46 8.71 18.39
C VAL A 141 -4.71 9.86 19.36
N LYS A 142 -3.79 10.12 20.30
CA LYS A 142 -3.93 11.23 21.28
C LYS A 142 -4.03 12.60 20.60
N LYS A 143 -3.27 12.81 19.53
CA LYS A 143 -3.18 14.09 18.82
C LYS A 143 -4.43 14.35 17.96
N THR A 144 -5.01 13.31 17.37
CA THR A 144 -6.10 13.40 16.38
C THR A 144 -7.46 13.06 16.95
N ASP A 145 -7.51 12.39 18.10
CA ASP A 145 -8.72 11.97 18.83
C ASP A 145 -9.78 11.29 17.94
N PRO A 146 -9.44 10.26 17.15
CA PRO A 146 -10.35 9.63 16.20
C PRO A 146 -11.47 8.89 16.93
N ALA A 147 -12.58 8.61 16.22
CA ALA A 147 -13.68 7.82 16.77
C ALA A 147 -13.27 6.35 16.97
N PHE A 148 -12.42 5.82 16.11
CA PHE A 148 -11.88 4.46 16.19
C PHE A 148 -10.56 4.33 15.42
N LEU A 149 -9.85 3.22 15.66
CA LEU A 149 -8.71 2.75 14.89
C LEU A 149 -9.10 1.47 14.16
N ILE A 150 -8.72 1.33 12.90
CA ILE A 150 -8.90 0.10 12.10
C ILE A 150 -7.56 -0.44 11.63
N HIS A 151 -7.31 -1.73 11.88
CA HIS A 151 -6.21 -2.47 11.27
C HIS A 151 -6.73 -3.25 10.07
N THR A 152 -6.29 -2.91 8.86
CA THR A 152 -6.83 -3.47 7.61
C THR A 152 -6.14 -4.77 7.17
N GLY A 153 -5.61 -5.56 8.11
CA GLY A 153 -5.16 -6.94 7.88
C GLY A 153 -3.66 -7.11 7.76
N ASP A 154 -3.22 -8.37 7.64
CA ASP A 154 -1.84 -8.83 7.69
C ASP A 154 -1.13 -8.38 8.99
N ILE A 155 -1.72 -8.80 10.10
CA ILE A 155 -1.08 -8.77 11.43
C ILE A 155 0.09 -9.74 11.45
N CYS A 156 -0.04 -10.81 10.76
CA CYS A 156 0.84 -11.89 10.35
C CYS A 156 1.12 -12.98 11.37
N TYR A 157 0.79 -14.15 10.86
CA TYR A 157 1.04 -15.52 11.33
C TYR A 157 0.60 -15.77 12.76
N GLU A 158 0.68 -17.01 13.17
CA GLU A 158 0.14 -17.49 14.45
C GLU A 158 0.69 -16.73 15.67
N ASP A 159 2.01 -16.52 15.73
CA ASP A 159 2.64 -15.85 16.86
C ASP A 159 2.38 -14.35 16.86
N GLY A 160 2.33 -13.73 15.67
CA GLY A 160 1.99 -12.32 15.50
C GLY A 160 0.57 -12.02 15.96
N LEU A 161 -0.41 -12.81 15.56
CA LEU A 161 -1.81 -12.67 15.99
C LEU A 161 -1.93 -12.70 17.53
N LYS A 162 -1.28 -13.66 18.19
CA LYS A 162 -1.30 -13.81 19.64
C LYS A 162 -0.58 -12.68 20.38
N GLN A 163 0.44 -12.10 19.76
CA GLN A 163 1.21 -11.02 20.37
C GLN A 163 0.56 -9.66 20.17
N HIS A 164 0.11 -9.36 18.97
CA HIS A 164 -0.45 -8.07 18.59
C HIS A 164 -1.62 -7.63 19.48
N ILE A 165 -2.55 -8.53 19.77
CA ILE A 165 -3.73 -8.21 20.59
C ILE A 165 -3.38 -7.78 22.02
N LYS A 166 -2.22 -8.17 22.54
CA LYS A 166 -1.78 -7.76 23.88
C LYS A 166 -1.39 -6.29 23.94
N ASP A 167 -0.88 -5.76 22.82
CA ASP A 167 -0.37 -4.41 22.74
C ASP A 167 -1.33 -3.46 22.02
N MET A 168 -2.05 -3.95 21.02
CA MET A 168 -2.92 -3.16 20.16
C MET A 168 -4.41 -3.52 20.35
N ASN A 169 -4.89 -3.44 21.56
CA ASN A 169 -6.30 -3.49 21.92
C ASN A 169 -6.82 -2.09 22.28
N SER A 170 -8.13 -1.92 22.40
CA SER A 170 -8.76 -0.62 22.65
C SER A 170 -8.29 0.05 23.94
N GLU A 171 -8.03 -0.71 25.02
CA GLU A 171 -7.53 -0.19 26.27
C GLU A 171 -6.14 0.43 26.11
N ASN A 172 -5.21 -0.30 25.50
CA ASN A 172 -3.83 0.12 25.28
C ASN A 172 -3.70 1.26 24.26
N MET A 173 -4.57 1.28 23.26
CA MET A 173 -4.56 2.33 22.24
C MET A 173 -5.30 3.60 22.69
N GLY A 174 -6.16 3.52 23.71
CA GLY A 174 -6.98 4.63 24.20
C GLY A 174 -8.09 5.05 23.23
N VAL A 175 -8.42 4.20 22.27
CA VAL A 175 -9.47 4.39 21.28
C VAL A 175 -10.04 3.02 20.91
N PRO A 176 -11.33 2.89 20.55
CA PRO A 176 -11.88 1.66 20.00
C PRO A 176 -11.07 1.12 18.83
N VAL A 177 -10.73 -0.18 18.84
CA VAL A 177 -9.97 -0.83 17.75
C VAL A 177 -10.82 -1.89 17.06
N ARG A 178 -10.75 -1.92 15.74
CA ARG A 178 -11.38 -2.93 14.87
C ARG A 178 -10.35 -3.56 13.96
N TYR A 179 -10.60 -4.79 13.52
CA TYR A 179 -9.63 -5.60 12.80
C TYR A 179 -10.26 -6.21 11.54
N VAL A 180 -9.50 -6.22 10.47
CA VAL A 180 -9.78 -6.94 9.23
C VAL A 180 -8.81 -8.11 9.13
N ILE A 181 -9.24 -9.27 8.65
CA ILE A 181 -8.35 -10.40 8.40
C ILE A 181 -7.66 -10.24 7.03
N GLY A 182 -6.30 -10.33 7.02
CA GLY A 182 -5.50 -10.37 5.80
C GLY A 182 -5.16 -11.79 5.36
N ASN A 183 -4.42 -11.97 4.26
CA ASN A 183 -4.09 -13.31 3.75
C ASN A 183 -3.11 -14.08 4.63
N HIS A 184 -2.17 -13.39 5.28
CA HIS A 184 -1.21 -14.00 6.20
C HIS A 184 -1.79 -14.28 7.60
N ASP A 185 -3.00 -13.82 7.89
CA ASP A 185 -3.72 -14.08 9.13
C ASP A 185 -4.51 -15.39 9.07
N TYR A 186 -4.61 -16.04 7.89
CA TYR A 186 -5.10 -17.39 7.73
C TYR A 186 -3.97 -18.36 8.08
N VAL A 187 -4.13 -19.10 9.16
CA VAL A 187 -3.09 -20.00 9.68
C VAL A 187 -3.58 -21.43 9.80
N ALA A 188 -2.67 -22.37 10.07
CA ALA A 188 -3.01 -23.78 10.23
C ALA A 188 -4.05 -24.00 11.34
N GLY A 189 -5.07 -24.83 11.07
CA GLY A 189 -6.13 -25.12 12.03
C GLY A 189 -7.27 -25.92 11.41
N LYS A 190 -8.42 -25.89 12.04
CA LYS A 190 -9.64 -26.53 11.53
C LYS A 190 -10.07 -25.88 10.19
N TYR A 191 -9.86 -24.59 10.06
CA TYR A 191 -10.00 -23.74 8.89
C TYR A 191 -9.09 -22.51 9.10
N GLY A 192 -8.70 -21.81 8.03
CA GLY A 192 -7.66 -20.79 8.08
C GLY A 192 -7.91 -19.64 9.04
N GLU A 193 -9.13 -19.15 9.16
CA GLU A 193 -9.53 -18.05 10.04
C GLU A 193 -9.77 -18.45 11.50
N ALA A 194 -9.64 -19.74 11.87
CA ALA A 194 -10.04 -20.22 13.20
C ALA A 194 -9.29 -19.54 14.37
N LEU A 195 -7.99 -19.31 14.21
CA LEU A 195 -7.20 -18.63 15.24
C LEU A 195 -7.56 -17.16 15.31
N PHE A 196 -7.65 -16.47 14.16
CA PHE A 196 -8.09 -15.08 14.11
C PHE A 196 -9.44 -14.89 14.80
N GLU A 197 -10.44 -15.72 14.47
CA GLU A 197 -11.77 -15.68 15.07
C GLU A 197 -11.74 -15.90 16.60
N SER A 198 -10.81 -16.70 17.10
CA SER A 198 -10.68 -16.95 18.54
C SER A 198 -10.08 -15.79 19.33
N ILE A 199 -9.36 -14.88 18.65
CA ILE A 199 -8.66 -13.73 19.24
C ILE A 199 -9.40 -12.43 18.98
N TYR A 200 -9.80 -12.19 17.72
CA TYR A 200 -10.33 -10.91 17.22
C TYR A 200 -11.84 -10.95 16.95
N GLY A 201 -12.46 -12.12 16.94
CA GLY A 201 -13.88 -12.28 16.64
C GLY A 201 -14.18 -12.51 15.16
N PRO A 202 -15.43 -12.23 14.73
CA PRO A 202 -15.91 -12.57 13.39
C PRO A 202 -15.13 -11.83 12.31
N VAL A 203 -14.93 -12.51 11.16
CA VAL A 203 -14.18 -11.94 10.02
C VAL A 203 -15.03 -11.02 9.13
N TRP A 204 -16.31 -10.89 9.40
CA TRP A 204 -17.19 -9.87 8.84
C TRP A 204 -18.18 -9.38 9.87
N TYR A 205 -18.42 -8.10 9.89
CA TYR A 205 -19.35 -7.39 10.79
C TYR A 205 -19.49 -5.94 10.32
N SER A 206 -20.45 -5.22 10.92
CA SER A 206 -20.67 -3.81 10.65
C SER A 206 -20.88 -3.01 11.93
N PHE A 207 -20.73 -1.69 11.86
CA PHE A 207 -21.00 -0.74 12.93
C PHE A 207 -21.22 0.65 12.35
N ASP A 208 -21.90 1.53 13.11
CA ASP A 208 -22.24 2.87 12.65
C ASP A 208 -21.50 3.94 13.45
N VAL A 209 -21.07 5.01 12.77
CA VAL A 209 -20.58 6.25 13.37
C VAL A 209 -21.22 7.41 12.62
N GLY A 210 -21.91 8.29 13.35
CA GLY A 210 -22.69 9.35 12.72
C GLY A 210 -23.69 8.80 11.71
N ASN A 211 -23.62 9.30 10.49
CA ASN A 211 -24.43 8.85 9.35
C ASN A 211 -23.70 7.89 8.40
N VAL A 212 -22.65 7.21 8.90
CA VAL A 212 -21.85 6.27 8.10
C VAL A 212 -21.97 4.85 8.65
N HIS A 213 -22.30 3.93 7.78
CA HIS A 213 -22.30 2.50 8.02
C HIS A 213 -20.94 1.90 7.58
N TYR A 214 -20.17 1.42 8.52
CA TYR A 214 -18.87 0.80 8.32
C TYR A 214 -18.97 -0.71 8.24
N VAL A 215 -18.46 -1.29 7.16
CA VAL A 215 -18.58 -2.72 6.89
C VAL A 215 -17.18 -3.34 6.79
N VAL A 216 -16.91 -4.31 7.63
CA VAL A 216 -15.70 -5.14 7.57
C VAL A 216 -15.99 -6.42 6.81
N THR A 217 -15.16 -6.72 5.81
CA THR A 217 -15.23 -7.95 5.02
C THR A 217 -13.88 -8.65 4.94
N PRO A 218 -13.84 -10.00 4.90
CA PRO A 218 -12.59 -10.74 4.93
C PRO A 218 -11.88 -10.71 3.59
N PHE A 219 -10.58 -11.02 3.62
CA PHE A 219 -9.78 -11.31 2.44
C PHE A 219 -10.42 -12.36 1.54
N GLN A 220 -10.34 -12.19 0.22
CA GLN A 220 -11.21 -12.95 -0.70
C GLN A 220 -10.56 -14.14 -1.38
N SER A 221 -9.25 -14.08 -1.66
CA SER A 221 -8.53 -15.12 -2.41
C SER A 221 -7.03 -15.01 -2.18
N GLY A 222 -6.32 -16.13 -2.34
CA GLY A 222 -4.85 -16.15 -2.17
C GLY A 222 -4.39 -16.27 -0.72
N ALA A 223 -5.28 -16.63 0.21
CA ALA A 223 -4.89 -16.95 1.59
C ALA A 223 -4.06 -18.22 1.65
N ASP A 224 -3.11 -18.30 2.60
CA ASP A 224 -2.22 -19.43 2.78
C ASP A 224 -2.97 -20.71 3.17
N TYR A 225 -4.08 -20.58 3.88
CA TYR A 225 -4.94 -21.68 4.32
C TYR A 225 -6.40 -21.46 3.92
N ALA A 226 -7.09 -22.54 3.63
CA ALA A 226 -8.47 -22.51 3.16
C ALA A 226 -9.44 -21.92 4.22
N SER A 227 -10.29 -21.01 3.79
CA SER A 227 -11.39 -20.48 4.60
C SER A 227 -12.49 -21.52 4.82
N GLY A 228 -13.10 -21.50 6.00
CA GLY A 228 -14.32 -22.24 6.31
C GLY A 228 -15.57 -21.66 5.65
N TYR A 229 -15.49 -20.45 5.13
CA TYR A 229 -16.55 -19.74 4.44
C TYR A 229 -16.29 -19.69 2.93
N ASN A 230 -17.34 -19.51 2.16
CA ASN A 230 -17.24 -19.30 0.73
C ASN A 230 -17.76 -17.90 0.34
N LYS A 231 -17.57 -17.55 -0.92
CA LYS A 231 -18.00 -16.26 -1.47
C LYS A 231 -19.49 -15.99 -1.26
N ASN A 232 -20.35 -17.02 -1.40
CA ASN A 232 -21.80 -16.85 -1.23
C ASN A 232 -22.19 -16.58 0.22
N ASP A 233 -21.47 -17.13 1.20
CA ASP A 233 -21.72 -16.87 2.62
C ASP A 233 -21.56 -15.38 2.92
N ARG A 234 -20.42 -14.80 2.50
CA ARG A 234 -20.06 -13.38 2.71
C ARG A 234 -21.04 -12.41 2.06
N TRP A 235 -21.25 -12.58 0.76
CA TRP A 235 -22.05 -11.64 0.00
C TRP A 235 -23.54 -11.75 0.34
N LYS A 236 -24.03 -12.92 0.75
CA LYS A 236 -25.40 -13.04 1.24
C LYS A 236 -25.59 -12.34 2.58
N TRP A 237 -24.60 -12.39 3.47
CA TRP A 237 -24.63 -11.58 4.69
C TRP A 237 -24.60 -10.10 4.33
N LEU A 238 -23.70 -9.66 3.47
CA LEU A 238 -23.59 -8.25 3.09
C LEU A 238 -24.88 -7.71 2.44
N GLU A 239 -25.51 -8.47 1.54
CA GLU A 239 -26.81 -8.12 0.97
C GLU A 239 -27.87 -7.90 2.09
N ASN A 240 -27.90 -8.79 3.08
CA ASN A 240 -28.84 -8.68 4.20
C ASN A 240 -28.50 -7.52 5.16
N ASP A 241 -27.22 -7.25 5.38
CA ASP A 241 -26.74 -6.17 6.23
C ASP A 241 -27.10 -4.80 5.61
N LEU A 242 -26.71 -4.58 4.37
CA LEU A 242 -27.01 -3.36 3.62
C LEU A 242 -28.53 -3.11 3.44
N ALA A 243 -29.35 -4.17 3.38
CA ALA A 243 -30.80 -4.04 3.33
C ALA A 243 -31.43 -3.52 4.65
N ASN A 244 -30.67 -3.51 5.75
CA ASN A 244 -31.09 -3.02 7.06
C ASN A 244 -30.48 -1.65 7.42
N VAL A 245 -29.64 -1.07 6.54
CA VAL A 245 -29.06 0.27 6.71
C VAL A 245 -30.17 1.32 6.54
N GLU A 246 -30.15 2.33 7.40
CA GLU A 246 -31.13 3.43 7.33
C GLU A 246 -30.93 4.25 6.03
N PRO A 247 -32.02 4.66 5.37
CA PRO A 247 -31.93 5.44 4.14
C PRO A 247 -31.14 6.73 4.32
N GLY A 248 -30.17 6.97 3.41
CA GLY A 248 -29.32 8.18 3.41
C GLY A 248 -28.01 8.03 4.17
N MET A 249 -27.80 6.96 4.92
CA MET A 249 -26.50 6.65 5.47
C MET A 249 -25.48 6.34 4.34
N LYS A 250 -24.25 6.77 4.54
CA LYS A 250 -23.13 6.45 3.65
C LYS A 250 -22.53 5.11 4.02
N VAL A 251 -21.88 4.44 3.07
CA VAL A 251 -21.20 3.16 3.32
C VAL A 251 -19.71 3.33 3.11
N VAL A 252 -18.92 2.80 4.05
CA VAL A 252 -17.47 2.63 3.93
C VAL A 252 -17.13 1.16 4.10
N MET A 253 -16.43 0.60 3.10
CA MET A 253 -16.00 -0.80 3.11
C MET A 253 -14.56 -0.92 3.60
N PHE A 254 -14.32 -1.81 4.55
CA PHE A 254 -13.00 -2.26 4.94
C PHE A 254 -12.75 -3.67 4.42
N ASN A 255 -11.63 -3.85 3.76
CA ASN A 255 -11.14 -5.13 3.32
C ASN A 255 -9.61 -5.12 3.36
N HIS A 256 -8.96 -6.26 3.27
CA HIS A 256 -7.51 -6.28 3.16
C HIS A 256 -7.01 -5.94 1.76
N THR A 257 -7.83 -6.17 0.71
CA THR A 257 -7.46 -5.87 -0.70
C THR A 257 -8.37 -4.83 -1.33
N LYS A 258 -7.95 -4.32 -2.49
CA LYS A 258 -8.77 -3.46 -3.34
C LYS A 258 -10.12 -4.12 -3.69
N ALA A 259 -11.08 -3.31 -4.09
CA ALA A 259 -12.38 -3.78 -4.55
C ALA A 259 -12.23 -4.85 -5.64
N PRO A 260 -13.10 -5.90 -5.66
CA PRO A 260 -13.00 -6.99 -6.63
C PRO A 260 -13.24 -6.56 -8.08
N SER A 261 -13.84 -5.42 -8.28
CA SER A 261 -14.12 -4.82 -9.59
C SER A 261 -14.19 -3.29 -9.47
N ASP A 262 -13.80 -2.59 -10.51
CA ASP A 262 -13.79 -1.12 -10.56
C ASP A 262 -15.22 -0.53 -10.64
N ASP A 263 -16.23 -1.34 -10.95
CA ASP A 263 -17.64 -0.94 -10.95
C ASP A 263 -18.35 -1.16 -9.61
N TYR A 264 -17.67 -1.75 -8.60
CA TYR A 264 -18.16 -2.08 -7.27
C TYR A 264 -19.37 -3.03 -7.27
N VAL A 265 -19.51 -3.83 -8.32
CA VAL A 265 -20.57 -4.84 -8.45
C VAL A 265 -20.05 -6.20 -8.01
N LEU A 266 -20.55 -6.68 -6.89
CA LEU A 266 -20.20 -7.99 -6.33
C LEU A 266 -21.10 -9.07 -6.93
N SER A 267 -20.49 -10.12 -7.48
CA SER A 267 -21.23 -11.24 -8.08
C SER A 267 -21.13 -12.49 -7.22
N TYR A 268 -22.28 -13.10 -6.88
CA TYR A 268 -22.35 -14.36 -6.15
C TYR A 268 -23.55 -15.21 -6.60
N GLY A 269 -23.32 -16.48 -6.87
CA GLY A 269 -24.32 -17.32 -7.53
C GLY A 269 -24.81 -16.67 -8.83
N LEU A 270 -26.12 -16.46 -8.95
CA LEU A 270 -26.76 -15.75 -10.06
C LEU A 270 -27.12 -14.29 -9.74
N LYS A 271 -26.70 -13.80 -8.58
CA LYS A 271 -27.00 -12.46 -8.09
C LYS A 271 -25.86 -11.49 -8.30
N LYS A 272 -26.22 -10.21 -8.36
CA LYS A 272 -25.32 -9.07 -8.33
C LYS A 272 -25.74 -8.15 -7.19
N LEU A 273 -24.77 -7.59 -6.49
CA LEU A 273 -24.94 -6.56 -5.47
C LEU A 273 -24.11 -5.36 -5.91
N ASP A 274 -24.77 -4.28 -6.29
CA ASP A 274 -24.11 -3.02 -6.64
C ASP A 274 -24.00 -2.17 -5.37
N LEU A 275 -22.77 -1.97 -4.90
CA LEU A 275 -22.52 -1.24 -3.68
C LEU A 275 -22.78 0.27 -3.83
N LYS A 276 -22.75 0.80 -5.05
CA LYS A 276 -23.05 2.22 -5.31
C LYS A 276 -24.53 2.53 -5.08
N GLU A 277 -25.43 1.56 -5.24
CA GLU A 277 -26.85 1.71 -4.88
C GLU A 277 -27.07 1.86 -3.37
N HIS A 278 -26.04 1.61 -2.56
CA HIS A 278 -26.03 1.76 -1.11
C HIS A 278 -25.16 2.94 -0.64
N ASP A 279 -24.96 3.96 -1.47
CA ASP A 279 -24.18 5.15 -1.14
C ASP A 279 -22.74 4.85 -0.68
N LEU A 280 -22.03 3.91 -1.34
CA LEU A 280 -20.62 3.63 -1.10
C LEU A 280 -19.77 4.87 -1.40
N ILE A 281 -19.03 5.36 -0.40
CA ILE A 281 -18.15 6.54 -0.52
C ILE A 281 -16.65 6.20 -0.47
N ALA A 282 -16.27 5.10 0.19
CA ALA A 282 -14.89 4.69 0.26
C ALA A 282 -14.71 3.17 0.39
N TRP A 283 -13.61 2.67 -0.19
CA TRP A 283 -13.06 1.33 -0.01
C TRP A 283 -11.65 1.46 0.55
N VAL A 284 -11.45 1.01 1.80
CA VAL A 284 -10.22 1.19 2.57
C VAL A 284 -9.52 -0.16 2.74
N TYR A 285 -8.23 -0.24 2.37
CA TYR A 285 -7.52 -1.51 2.28
C TYR A 285 -6.01 -1.38 2.55
N GLY A 286 -5.28 -2.50 2.56
CA GLY A 286 -3.83 -2.62 2.68
C GLY A 286 -3.25 -3.57 1.64
N HIS A 287 -2.53 -4.64 2.07
CA HIS A 287 -2.04 -5.77 1.28
C HIS A 287 -0.89 -5.45 0.31
N TYR A 288 -0.92 -4.30 -0.33
CA TYR A 288 0.06 -3.96 -1.39
C TYR A 288 1.28 -3.22 -0.85
N HIS A 289 1.34 -2.94 0.44
CA HIS A 289 2.45 -2.25 1.12
C HIS A 289 2.83 -0.94 0.45
N TYR A 290 1.85 -0.14 0.00
CA TYR A 290 2.08 1.19 -0.56
C TYR A 290 0.99 2.19 -0.16
N ASN A 291 1.36 3.47 -0.17
CA ASN A 291 0.40 4.56 0.02
C ASN A 291 -0.16 4.96 -1.35
N TYR A 292 -1.47 4.80 -1.51
CA TYR A 292 -2.13 5.13 -2.77
C TYR A 292 -3.59 5.45 -2.56
N ILE A 293 -4.05 6.51 -3.21
CA ILE A 293 -5.46 6.87 -3.25
C ILE A 293 -5.86 7.13 -4.69
N THR A 294 -6.99 6.58 -5.10
CA THR A 294 -7.63 6.92 -6.38
C THR A 294 -9.13 7.04 -6.18
N GLU A 295 -9.77 7.83 -7.02
CA GLU A 295 -11.22 7.96 -7.07
C GLU A 295 -11.75 7.29 -8.34
N THR A 296 -12.74 6.43 -8.18
CA THR A 296 -13.43 5.77 -9.29
C THR A 296 -14.94 5.90 -9.08
N ASP A 297 -15.62 6.54 -10.03
CA ASP A 297 -17.07 6.75 -9.97
C ASP A 297 -17.58 7.39 -8.65
N GLY A 298 -16.82 8.32 -8.08
CA GLY A 298 -17.16 8.99 -6.82
C GLY A 298 -16.81 8.19 -5.56
N VAL A 299 -16.21 7.01 -5.67
CA VAL A 299 -15.76 6.19 -4.55
C VAL A 299 -14.25 6.31 -4.40
N LEU A 300 -13.79 6.66 -3.19
CA LEU A 300 -12.36 6.69 -2.87
C LEU A 300 -11.84 5.30 -2.55
N ASN A 301 -10.79 4.88 -3.24
CA ASN A 301 -10.02 3.68 -2.94
C ASN A 301 -8.76 4.10 -2.20
N ILE A 302 -8.63 3.71 -0.93
CA ILE A 302 -7.59 4.18 -0.01
C ILE A 302 -6.74 3.00 0.42
N SER A 303 -5.49 2.94 -0.07
CA SER A 303 -4.47 2.00 0.38
C SER A 303 -3.50 2.68 1.31
N THR A 304 -3.19 2.02 2.43
CA THR A 304 -2.17 2.47 3.37
C THR A 304 -1.12 1.37 3.51
N GLY A 305 0.14 1.77 3.44
CA GLY A 305 1.28 0.89 3.59
C GLY A 305 1.53 0.48 5.04
N ARG A 306 2.71 -0.06 5.30
CA ARG A 306 3.13 -0.56 6.62
C ARG A 306 3.29 0.59 7.62
N PRO A 307 3.03 0.38 8.92
CA PRO A 307 3.22 1.43 9.93
C PRO A 307 4.68 1.62 10.35
N ASP A 308 5.54 0.63 10.15
CA ASP A 308 6.87 0.48 10.78
C ASP A 308 8.04 0.64 9.82
N CYS A 309 7.83 0.50 8.52
CA CYS A 309 8.90 0.49 7.53
C CYS A 309 8.42 0.92 6.15
N GLY A 310 9.36 1.07 5.22
CA GLY A 310 9.05 1.41 3.84
C GLY A 310 8.28 0.32 3.10
N GLY A 311 7.37 0.76 2.25
CA GLY A 311 6.59 -0.09 1.37
C GLY A 311 7.39 -0.65 0.20
N ILE A 312 6.79 -1.55 -0.57
CA ILE A 312 7.46 -2.18 -1.73
C ILE A 312 7.84 -1.19 -2.83
N ASP A 313 7.14 -0.07 -2.89
CA ASP A 313 7.38 1.04 -3.83
C ASP A 313 8.12 2.21 -3.16
N SER A 314 8.78 1.96 -2.04
CA SER A 314 9.42 2.95 -1.17
C SER A 314 8.46 4.02 -0.60
N SER A 315 7.16 3.75 -0.56
CA SER A 315 6.21 4.58 0.20
C SER A 315 6.63 4.63 1.67
N ALA A 316 6.56 5.82 2.27
CA ALA A 316 6.95 6.00 3.66
C ALA A 316 5.99 5.30 4.63
N GLY A 317 6.54 4.64 5.65
CA GLY A 317 5.79 3.98 6.70
C GLY A 317 5.04 4.97 7.60
N GLY A 318 3.83 4.60 8.04
CA GLY A 318 3.02 5.45 8.91
C GLY A 318 1.59 4.98 9.11
N SER A 319 0.77 5.87 9.63
CA SER A 319 -0.68 5.68 9.80
C SER A 319 -1.45 6.77 9.04
N ARG A 320 -2.68 6.48 8.67
CA ARG A 320 -3.54 7.41 7.91
C ARG A 320 -4.75 7.81 8.70
N LEU A 321 -4.90 9.10 8.95
CA LEU A 321 -6.15 9.67 9.45
C LEU A 321 -7.12 9.89 8.27
N ILE A 322 -8.33 9.38 8.41
CA ILE A 322 -9.39 9.53 7.41
C ILE A 322 -10.54 10.28 8.08
N ASN A 323 -10.91 11.43 7.52
CA ASN A 323 -12.04 12.24 7.99
C ASN A 323 -13.23 12.01 7.08
N VAL A 324 -14.41 11.89 7.67
CA VAL A 324 -15.69 11.80 6.95
C VAL A 324 -16.60 12.90 7.50
N THR A 325 -17.13 13.73 6.60
CA THR A 325 -18.09 14.77 6.98
C THR A 325 -19.52 14.23 7.00
N ALA A 326 -20.43 14.97 7.64
CA ALA A 326 -21.88 14.70 7.65
C ALA A 326 -22.47 14.52 6.23
N THR A 327 -21.86 15.13 5.22
CA THR A 327 -22.26 15.00 3.81
C THR A 327 -21.65 13.83 3.08
N GLY A 328 -20.76 13.08 3.74
CA GLY A 328 -20.03 11.95 3.15
C GLY A 328 -18.79 12.35 2.35
N GLN A 329 -18.29 13.58 2.50
CA GLN A 329 -17.01 13.96 1.93
C GLN A 329 -15.89 13.31 2.74
N VAL A 330 -14.92 12.72 2.04
CA VAL A 330 -13.78 12.04 2.64
C VAL A 330 -12.51 12.86 2.38
N SER A 331 -11.68 13.02 3.40
CA SER A 331 -10.33 13.55 3.27
C SER A 331 -9.36 12.73 4.10
N THR A 332 -8.09 12.71 3.71
CA THR A 332 -7.08 11.90 4.42
C THR A 332 -5.81 12.67 4.67
N ARG A 333 -5.08 12.25 5.72
CA ARG A 333 -3.75 12.73 6.02
C ARG A 333 -2.85 11.62 6.53
N MET A 334 -1.62 11.51 5.98
CA MET A 334 -0.60 10.62 6.47
C MET A 334 0.13 11.20 7.69
N TYR A 335 0.39 10.34 8.65
CA TYR A 335 1.29 10.55 9.79
C TYR A 335 2.44 9.57 9.66
N TYR A 336 3.57 10.06 9.16
CA TYR A 336 4.74 9.22 8.90
C TYR A 336 5.44 8.87 10.20
N TYR A 337 5.89 7.63 10.31
CA TYR A 337 6.59 7.15 11.49
C TYR A 337 7.87 7.94 11.73
N ASP A 338 7.96 8.56 12.93
CA ASP A 338 9.09 9.33 13.46
C ASP A 338 9.46 10.62 12.70
N PHE A 339 8.62 11.06 11.75
CA PHE A 339 8.85 12.29 11.00
C PHE A 339 7.69 13.28 11.14
N GLU A 340 7.86 14.31 11.97
CA GLU A 340 6.84 15.35 12.12
C GLU A 340 7.14 16.63 11.35
N LYS A 341 8.40 17.11 11.39
CA LYS A 341 8.79 18.40 10.79
C LYS A 341 10.25 18.39 10.32
N PRO A 342 10.53 19.05 9.18
CA PRO A 342 11.89 19.27 8.76
C PRO A 342 12.62 20.23 9.72
N GLN A 343 13.91 19.99 9.90
CA GLN A 343 14.80 20.94 10.54
C GLN A 343 15.26 22.01 9.52
N ALA A 344 15.84 23.11 10.00
CA ALA A 344 16.47 24.09 9.11
C ALA A 344 17.70 23.48 8.43
N SER A 345 17.89 23.76 7.15
CA SER A 345 19.11 23.40 6.44
C SER A 345 20.23 24.42 6.72
N ASP A 346 21.47 23.95 6.77
CA ASP A 346 22.61 24.81 7.03
C ASP A 346 23.24 25.29 5.69
N GLY A 347 23.49 26.57 5.55
CA GLY A 347 24.28 27.15 4.45
C GLY A 347 23.65 27.03 3.06
N ALA A 348 22.32 26.91 2.98
CA ALA A 348 21.59 26.96 1.74
C ALA A 348 21.71 28.35 1.07
N LYS A 349 21.92 28.37 -0.25
CA LYS A 349 21.86 29.61 -1.06
C LYS A 349 20.42 30.04 -1.29
N TRP A 350 19.56 29.07 -1.56
CA TRP A 350 18.12 29.24 -1.63
C TRP A 350 17.43 27.89 -1.31
N SER A 351 16.19 27.97 -0.89
CA SER A 351 15.32 26.80 -0.67
C SER A 351 13.91 27.16 -1.13
N ALA A 352 13.30 26.29 -1.93
CA ALA A 352 11.92 26.40 -2.40
C ALA A 352 11.09 25.30 -1.76
N GLN A 353 9.97 25.68 -1.13
CA GLN A 353 8.97 24.74 -0.62
C GLN A 353 7.95 24.44 -1.72
N LEU A 354 7.72 23.18 -2.01
CA LEU A 354 6.72 22.67 -2.95
C LEU A 354 5.58 21.99 -2.16
N GLU A 355 4.43 21.83 -2.81
CA GLU A 355 3.34 21.02 -2.26
C GLU A 355 3.66 19.53 -2.46
N GLY A 356 3.34 18.70 -1.46
CA GLY A 356 3.68 17.29 -1.44
C GLY A 356 5.11 16.98 -1.01
N ASN A 357 5.50 15.71 -1.09
CA ASN A 357 6.82 15.21 -0.73
C ASN A 357 7.68 15.00 -1.98
N LEU A 358 9.01 15.06 -1.82
CA LEU A 358 9.95 14.72 -2.88
C LEU A 358 10.61 13.38 -2.51
N LEU A 359 10.12 12.30 -3.12
CA LEU A 359 10.50 10.95 -2.74
C LEU A 359 11.38 10.28 -3.81
N PHE A 360 10.91 10.22 -5.05
CA PHE A 360 11.58 9.47 -6.12
C PHE A 360 12.16 10.34 -7.22
N ALA A 361 11.61 11.52 -7.40
CA ALA A 361 12.03 12.38 -8.48
C ALA A 361 13.37 13.01 -8.16
N ASP A 362 14.43 12.49 -8.78
CA ASP A 362 15.71 13.17 -8.81
C ASP A 362 15.52 14.58 -9.36
N PRO A 363 16.02 15.64 -8.71
CA PRO A 363 15.97 16.96 -9.29
C PRO A 363 16.79 16.98 -10.57
N LEU A 364 16.20 17.44 -11.67
CA LEU A 364 16.91 17.62 -12.94
C LEU A 364 17.35 19.07 -13.07
N ALA A 365 18.64 19.30 -13.30
CA ALA A 365 19.18 20.64 -13.55
C ALA A 365 19.64 20.77 -14.99
N VAL A 366 19.04 21.69 -15.74
CA VAL A 366 19.35 21.93 -17.16
C VAL A 366 19.43 23.43 -17.41
N GLY A 367 20.61 23.92 -17.73
CA GLY A 367 20.86 25.36 -17.92
C GLY A 367 20.53 26.14 -16.65
N ASN A 368 19.60 27.08 -16.75
CA ASN A 368 19.12 27.90 -15.60
C ASN A 368 17.78 27.39 -15.03
N GLN A 369 17.43 26.13 -15.25
CA GLN A 369 16.21 25.52 -14.73
C GLN A 369 16.50 24.30 -13.89
N VAL A 370 15.66 24.08 -12.87
CA VAL A 370 15.59 22.87 -12.07
C VAL A 370 14.17 22.34 -12.17
N PHE A 371 14.05 21.02 -12.36
CA PHE A 371 12.76 20.33 -12.41
C PHE A 371 12.67 19.34 -11.25
N ALA A 372 11.50 19.27 -10.65
CA ALA A 372 11.17 18.31 -9.60
C ALA A 372 9.73 17.83 -9.76
N ALA A 373 9.44 16.64 -9.29
CA ALA A 373 8.07 16.14 -9.25
C ALA A 373 7.72 15.61 -7.85
N THR A 374 6.46 15.76 -7.47
CA THR A 374 6.01 15.52 -6.11
C THR A 374 5.10 14.30 -5.97
N VAL A 375 5.15 13.71 -4.80
CA VAL A 375 4.25 12.67 -4.28
C VAL A 375 3.38 13.32 -3.22
N ASP A 376 2.08 13.08 -3.25
CA ASP A 376 1.17 13.47 -2.20
C ASP A 376 0.31 12.27 -1.81
N ASP A 377 0.54 11.76 -0.60
CA ASP A 377 -0.18 10.63 -0.05
C ASP A 377 -1.49 11.03 0.65
N ASP A 378 -1.79 12.34 0.72
CA ASP A 378 -3.02 12.88 1.30
C ASP A 378 -4.15 12.98 0.25
N TYR A 379 -5.37 13.27 0.71
CA TYR A 379 -6.52 13.57 -0.14
C TYR A 379 -7.42 14.63 0.52
N PRO A 380 -7.89 15.67 -0.21
CA PRO A 380 -7.49 15.99 -1.58
C PRO A 380 -5.99 16.25 -1.68
N ARG A 381 -5.41 15.95 -2.83
CA ARG A 381 -3.96 16.04 -3.05
C ARG A 381 -3.61 17.20 -3.96
N THR A 382 -2.34 17.64 -3.86
CA THR A 382 -1.70 18.54 -4.81
C THR A 382 -0.34 17.97 -5.15
N CYS A 383 -0.21 17.37 -6.32
CA CYS A 383 1.04 16.80 -6.82
C CYS A 383 1.24 17.11 -8.31
N GLY A 384 2.47 17.09 -8.75
CA GLY A 384 2.80 17.38 -10.14
C GLY A 384 4.25 17.67 -10.39
N VAL A 385 4.50 18.30 -11.52
CA VAL A 385 5.84 18.66 -12.00
C VAL A 385 6.05 20.16 -11.87
N TYR A 386 7.17 20.53 -11.27
CA TYR A 386 7.61 21.92 -11.09
C TYR A 386 8.81 22.25 -11.96
N GLY A 387 8.82 23.45 -12.53
CA GLY A 387 9.99 24.07 -13.12
C GLY A 387 10.40 25.28 -12.28
N LEU A 388 11.64 25.27 -11.76
CA LEU A 388 12.18 26.31 -10.91
C LEU A 388 13.34 27.04 -11.60
N ASN A 389 13.60 28.25 -11.17
CA ASN A 389 14.80 29.02 -11.56
C ASN A 389 16.00 28.51 -10.73
N ALA A 390 17.04 28.06 -11.37
CA ALA A 390 18.24 27.54 -10.71
C ALA A 390 19.03 28.58 -9.92
N ALA A 391 18.82 29.89 -10.18
CA ALA A 391 19.56 30.98 -9.53
C ALA A 391 19.01 31.31 -8.13
N ASP A 392 17.68 31.22 -7.94
CA ASP A 392 17.01 31.73 -6.73
C ASP A 392 15.92 30.80 -6.20
N GLY A 393 15.62 29.66 -6.87
CA GLY A 393 14.60 28.70 -6.49
C GLY A 393 13.17 29.14 -6.74
N SER A 394 12.94 30.30 -7.38
CA SER A 394 11.57 30.72 -7.69
C SER A 394 10.86 29.74 -8.65
N VAL A 395 9.59 29.46 -8.37
CA VAL A 395 8.78 28.59 -9.22
C VAL A 395 8.39 29.35 -10.50
N ASN A 396 8.89 28.89 -11.64
CA ASN A 396 8.55 29.44 -12.95
C ASN A 396 7.19 28.94 -13.43
N TRP A 397 6.88 27.65 -13.17
CA TRP A 397 5.64 27.01 -13.54
C TRP A 397 5.40 25.76 -12.69
N PHE A 398 4.14 25.38 -12.58
CA PHE A 398 3.65 24.13 -12.01
C PHE A 398 2.66 23.48 -12.98
N PHE A 399 2.78 22.18 -13.17
CA PHE A 399 1.84 21.37 -13.92
C PHE A 399 1.29 20.28 -12.99
N GLU A 400 0.00 20.34 -12.71
CA GLU A 400 -0.69 19.38 -11.87
C GLU A 400 -0.88 18.05 -12.61
N THR A 401 -0.52 16.93 -11.96
CA THR A 401 -0.76 15.58 -12.47
C THR A 401 -2.01 14.97 -11.81
N ILE A 402 -2.60 13.97 -12.45
CA ILE A 402 -3.79 13.29 -11.93
C ILE A 402 -3.49 12.62 -10.58
N ASN A 403 -2.28 12.03 -10.45
CA ASN A 403 -1.82 11.38 -9.24
C ASN A 403 -0.31 11.61 -9.05
N SER A 404 0.23 11.10 -7.94
CA SER A 404 1.63 11.23 -7.55
C SER A 404 2.61 10.71 -8.61
N VAL A 405 3.72 11.42 -8.82
CA VAL A 405 4.81 11.00 -9.69
C VAL A 405 5.83 10.22 -8.86
N LYS A 406 5.79 8.90 -8.95
CA LYS A 406 6.64 7.97 -8.19
C LYS A 406 7.79 7.41 -9.03
N ASN A 407 8.41 8.24 -9.86
CA ASN A 407 9.56 7.87 -10.70
C ASN A 407 10.39 9.10 -11.06
N LYS A 408 11.52 8.85 -11.73
CA LYS A 408 12.44 9.90 -12.20
C LYS A 408 11.85 10.65 -13.38
N LEU A 409 12.11 11.94 -13.47
CA LEU A 409 11.79 12.76 -14.63
C LEU A 409 12.82 12.53 -15.75
N ILE A 410 12.38 12.68 -17.01
CA ILE A 410 13.26 12.68 -18.18
C ILE A 410 13.30 14.10 -18.77
N TYR A 411 14.50 14.56 -19.11
CA TYR A 411 14.69 15.73 -19.97
C TYR A 411 15.26 15.31 -21.31
N ALA A 412 14.61 15.71 -22.39
CA ALA A 412 15.11 15.52 -23.77
C ALA A 412 14.62 16.65 -24.67
N ASP A 413 15.54 17.28 -25.40
CA ASP A 413 15.24 18.26 -26.46
C ASP A 413 14.23 19.36 -26.06
N GLY A 414 14.40 19.94 -24.87
CA GLY A 414 13.53 20.98 -24.35
C GLY A 414 12.18 20.50 -23.82
N LYS A 415 12.03 19.20 -23.60
CA LYS A 415 10.83 18.57 -23.05
C LYS A 415 11.14 17.92 -21.71
N ILE A 416 10.15 17.92 -20.81
CA ILE A 416 10.12 17.10 -19.59
C ILE A 416 9.07 16.00 -19.79
N VAL A 417 9.45 14.76 -19.50
CA VAL A 417 8.52 13.64 -19.46
C VAL A 417 8.39 13.14 -18.04
N ALA A 418 7.15 12.97 -17.60
CA ALA A 418 6.78 12.40 -16.30
C ALA A 418 5.71 11.32 -16.49
N GLN A 419 5.64 10.37 -15.57
CA GLN A 419 4.55 9.39 -15.49
C GLN A 419 4.00 9.39 -14.08
N ASP A 420 2.68 9.50 -13.91
CA ASP A 420 2.06 9.32 -12.61
C ASP A 420 1.85 7.84 -12.26
N CYS A 421 1.54 7.54 -11.00
CA CYS A 421 1.35 6.17 -10.53
C CYS A 421 0.06 5.51 -11.03
N GLU A 422 -0.77 6.22 -11.78
CA GLU A 422 -1.90 5.65 -12.53
C GLU A 422 -1.55 5.32 -13.98
N GLY A 423 -0.34 5.65 -14.44
CA GLY A 423 0.14 5.37 -15.79
C GLY A 423 -0.21 6.44 -16.82
N THR A 424 -0.50 7.66 -16.40
CA THR A 424 -0.57 8.77 -17.35
C THR A 424 0.83 9.33 -17.56
N VAL A 425 1.30 9.30 -18.80
CA VAL A 425 2.55 9.89 -19.23
C VAL A 425 2.28 11.29 -19.76
N TYR A 426 3.02 12.26 -19.25
CA TYR A 426 2.93 13.67 -19.63
C TYR A 426 4.22 14.09 -20.32
N CYS A 427 4.13 14.78 -21.43
CA CYS A 427 5.25 15.48 -22.06
C CYS A 427 4.99 16.98 -22.01
N LEU A 428 5.87 17.69 -21.32
CA LEU A 428 5.74 19.12 -21.05
C LEU A 428 6.84 19.92 -21.75
N ASN A 429 6.54 21.13 -22.18
CA ASN A 429 7.56 22.08 -22.59
C ASN A 429 8.41 22.49 -21.37
N ALA A 430 9.69 22.16 -21.36
CA ALA A 430 10.56 22.42 -20.22
C ALA A 430 10.63 23.89 -19.79
N LYS A 431 10.49 24.84 -20.72
CA LYS A 431 10.57 26.28 -20.43
C LYS A 431 9.29 26.82 -19.79
N THR A 432 8.13 26.32 -20.19
CA THR A 432 6.84 26.95 -19.86
C THR A 432 5.91 26.07 -19.04
N GLY A 433 6.19 24.77 -18.89
CA GLY A 433 5.30 23.79 -18.28
C GLY A 433 4.07 23.43 -19.13
N ALA A 434 3.96 23.99 -20.34
CA ALA A 434 2.81 23.71 -21.21
C ALA A 434 2.78 22.24 -21.64
N LEU A 435 1.61 21.61 -21.52
CA LEU A 435 1.39 20.25 -21.98
C LEU A 435 1.54 20.19 -23.51
N LEU A 436 2.43 19.32 -23.98
CA LEU A 436 2.62 19.02 -25.40
C LEU A 436 1.75 17.83 -25.81
N TRP A 437 1.78 16.77 -25.06
CA TRP A 437 0.91 15.60 -25.18
C TRP A 437 0.81 14.86 -23.84
N GLN A 438 -0.25 14.08 -23.67
CA GLN A 438 -0.39 13.10 -22.59
C GLN A 438 -0.94 11.78 -23.14
N LYS A 439 -0.56 10.68 -22.49
CA LYS A 439 -0.95 9.33 -22.87
C LYS A 439 -1.17 8.44 -21.67
N LYS A 440 -2.34 7.86 -21.52
CA LYS A 440 -2.58 6.78 -20.58
C LYS A 440 -1.98 5.50 -21.13
N VAL A 441 -1.05 4.87 -20.42
CA VAL A 441 -0.48 3.56 -20.75
C VAL A 441 -1.12 2.48 -19.87
N ASP A 442 -1.18 1.27 -20.41
CA ASP A 442 -1.66 0.10 -19.67
C ASP A 442 -0.59 -0.34 -18.64
N LEU A 443 -0.95 -0.38 -17.38
CA LEU A 443 -0.10 -0.87 -16.29
C LEU A 443 -0.37 -2.35 -15.94
N GLY A 444 -1.12 -3.09 -16.77
CA GLY A 444 -1.40 -4.51 -16.54
C GLY A 444 -2.16 -4.81 -15.23
N GLY A 445 -2.86 -3.82 -14.66
CA GLY A 445 -3.54 -3.92 -13.36
C GLY A 445 -2.72 -3.39 -12.17
N SER A 446 -1.47 -2.95 -12.40
CA SER A 446 -0.59 -2.39 -11.37
C SER A 446 -0.82 -0.89 -11.25
N LEU A 447 -1.64 -0.47 -10.30
CA LEU A 447 -1.86 0.94 -9.98
C LEU A 447 -1.19 1.28 -8.64
N GLY A 448 -0.80 2.55 -8.50
CA GLY A 448 -0.31 3.08 -7.23
C GLY A 448 1.17 2.88 -6.93
N THR A 449 1.85 1.97 -7.62
CA THR A 449 3.27 1.68 -7.42
C THR A 449 4.19 2.61 -8.21
N SER A 450 5.48 2.64 -7.86
CA SER A 450 6.50 3.28 -8.70
C SER A 450 6.62 2.55 -10.05
N SER A 451 6.77 3.31 -11.12
CA SER A 451 6.72 2.81 -12.50
C SER A 451 8.02 3.13 -13.22
N GLY A 452 8.47 2.23 -14.11
CA GLY A 452 9.64 2.45 -14.93
C GLY A 452 9.42 3.56 -15.97
N LEU A 453 10.40 4.45 -16.10
CA LEU A 453 10.42 5.51 -17.11
C LEU A 453 11.85 5.76 -17.57
N CYS A 454 12.12 5.60 -18.86
CA CYS A 454 13.39 5.98 -19.47
C CYS A 454 13.19 6.40 -20.94
N ALA A 455 14.21 6.98 -21.56
CA ALA A 455 14.14 7.36 -22.97
C ALA A 455 15.45 7.09 -23.72
N ASP A 456 15.35 6.76 -24.99
CA ASP A 456 16.46 6.63 -25.91
C ASP A 456 16.02 6.87 -27.37
N GLY A 457 16.85 7.56 -28.16
CA GLY A 457 16.66 7.72 -29.62
C GLY A 457 15.27 8.25 -30.02
N GLY A 458 14.69 9.18 -29.28
CA GLY A 458 13.36 9.75 -29.56
C GLY A 458 12.20 8.81 -29.18
N THR A 459 12.45 7.80 -28.35
CA THR A 459 11.46 6.88 -27.79
C THR A 459 11.41 7.02 -26.28
N VAL A 460 10.20 7.14 -25.73
CA VAL A 460 9.95 7.04 -24.28
C VAL A 460 9.46 5.63 -23.98
N TYR A 461 10.06 4.99 -23.00
CA TYR A 461 9.61 3.70 -22.46
C TYR A 461 8.95 3.96 -21.11
N ALA A 462 7.69 3.65 -21.01
CA ALA A 462 6.85 3.93 -19.86
C ALA A 462 6.03 2.70 -19.45
N GLY A 463 5.62 2.62 -18.20
CA GLY A 463 4.79 1.54 -17.69
C GLY A 463 5.32 0.97 -16.38
N CYS A 464 5.06 -0.31 -16.16
CA CYS A 464 5.47 -1.06 -14.97
C CYS A 464 6.00 -2.44 -15.38
N ALA A 465 6.29 -3.31 -14.39
CA ALA A 465 6.76 -4.67 -14.65
C ALA A 465 5.77 -5.49 -15.51
N ALA A 466 4.46 -5.34 -15.31
CA ALA A 466 3.44 -6.14 -15.98
C ALA A 466 3.14 -5.69 -17.41
N SER A 467 3.37 -4.42 -17.73
CA SER A 467 3.08 -3.86 -19.06
C SER A 467 4.00 -2.68 -19.38
N ILE A 468 4.71 -2.77 -20.47
CA ILE A 468 5.65 -1.75 -20.95
C ILE A 468 5.19 -1.21 -22.28
N THR A 469 5.16 0.11 -22.43
CA THR A 469 4.77 0.81 -23.65
C THR A 469 5.89 1.71 -24.12
N ALA A 470 6.27 1.60 -25.41
CA ALA A 470 7.14 2.57 -26.07
C ALA A 470 6.31 3.61 -26.79
N LEU A 471 6.60 4.87 -26.51
CA LEU A 471 5.93 6.04 -27.10
C LEU A 471 6.90 6.84 -27.94
N ASP A 472 6.39 7.47 -29.00
CA ASP A 472 7.12 8.49 -29.73
C ASP A 472 7.27 9.75 -28.88
N MET A 473 8.49 10.25 -28.72
CA MET A 473 8.80 11.42 -27.88
C MET A 473 8.11 12.70 -28.38
N GLU A 474 7.91 12.85 -29.68
CA GLU A 474 7.32 14.07 -30.26
C GLU A 474 5.80 14.08 -30.19
N THR A 475 5.17 12.91 -30.42
CA THR A 475 3.71 12.82 -30.61
C THR A 475 2.97 12.12 -29.50
N GLY A 476 3.66 11.30 -28.67
CA GLY A 476 3.03 10.42 -27.68
C GLY A 476 2.36 9.19 -28.32
N ASP A 477 2.53 8.96 -29.61
CA ASP A 477 1.97 7.79 -30.27
C ASP A 477 2.66 6.51 -29.81
N THR A 478 1.87 5.45 -29.61
CA THR A 478 2.40 4.15 -29.22
C THR A 478 3.16 3.52 -30.40
N ARG A 479 4.46 3.27 -30.21
CA ARG A 479 5.30 2.51 -31.14
C ARG A 479 5.11 1.01 -30.98
N TRP A 480 5.08 0.54 -29.73
CA TRP A 480 4.76 -0.84 -29.35
C TRP A 480 4.29 -0.91 -27.90
N ASN A 481 3.63 -2.02 -27.56
CA ASN A 481 3.28 -2.38 -26.19
C ASN A 481 3.61 -3.86 -25.96
N ASN A 482 4.16 -4.18 -24.78
CA ASN A 482 4.41 -5.53 -24.32
C ASN A 482 3.71 -5.75 -22.97
N ARG A 483 2.61 -6.50 -22.98
CA ARG A 483 1.93 -6.96 -21.76
C ARG A 483 2.46 -8.33 -21.38
N ARG A 484 3.20 -8.37 -20.27
CA ARG A 484 3.89 -9.58 -19.80
C ARG A 484 2.98 -10.58 -19.11
N GLY A 485 1.90 -10.13 -18.48
CA GLY A 485 0.99 -10.94 -17.66
C GLY A 485 1.64 -11.49 -16.38
N LYS A 486 2.71 -10.85 -15.91
CA LYS A 486 3.46 -11.11 -14.67
C LYS A 486 3.91 -9.78 -14.08
N GLY A 487 4.29 -9.77 -12.80
CA GLY A 487 4.79 -8.57 -12.12
C GLY A 487 3.69 -7.54 -11.85
N GLU A 488 2.43 -7.98 -11.71
CA GLU A 488 1.34 -7.13 -11.28
C GLU A 488 1.63 -6.58 -9.86
N ASN A 489 1.27 -5.31 -9.65
CA ASN A 489 1.49 -4.58 -8.39
C ASN A 489 2.96 -4.55 -7.92
N SER A 490 3.92 -4.70 -8.84
CA SER A 490 5.35 -4.60 -8.57
C SER A 490 5.93 -3.31 -9.13
N PRO A 491 6.64 -2.51 -8.32
CA PRO A 491 7.44 -1.40 -8.83
C PRO A 491 8.51 -1.91 -9.79
N ALA A 492 8.92 -1.06 -10.72
CA ALA A 492 9.88 -1.41 -11.76
C ALA A 492 10.88 -0.30 -12.03
N GLU A 493 12.11 -0.68 -12.40
CA GLU A 493 13.14 0.20 -12.95
C GLU A 493 13.47 -0.20 -14.38
N PHE A 494 13.66 0.81 -15.25
CA PHE A 494 13.98 0.62 -16.66
C PHE A 494 15.38 1.16 -16.98
N VAL A 495 16.20 0.34 -17.64
CA VAL A 495 17.56 0.71 -18.03
C VAL A 495 17.82 0.34 -19.49
N ILE A 496 18.41 1.26 -20.25
CA ILE A 496 18.87 0.96 -21.63
C ILE A 496 20.30 0.44 -21.60
N ALA A 497 20.50 -0.76 -22.15
CA ALA A 497 21.81 -1.42 -22.31
C ALA A 497 22.00 -1.85 -23.78
N GLY A 498 22.57 -0.96 -24.60
CA GLY A 498 22.68 -1.17 -26.04
C GLY A 498 21.30 -1.17 -26.73
N ASP A 499 20.96 -2.29 -27.37
CA ASP A 499 19.64 -2.48 -28.01
C ASP A 499 18.59 -3.11 -27.06
N HIS A 500 18.97 -3.33 -25.80
CA HIS A 500 18.10 -3.92 -24.79
C HIS A 500 17.47 -2.87 -23.89
N LEU A 501 16.17 -3.03 -23.64
CA LEU A 501 15.47 -2.43 -22.52
C LEU A 501 15.45 -3.45 -21.38
N ILE A 502 16.20 -3.20 -20.34
CA ILE A 502 16.27 -4.03 -19.14
C ILE A 502 15.17 -3.58 -18.19
N VAL A 503 14.38 -4.52 -17.70
CA VAL A 503 13.29 -4.32 -16.74
C VAL A 503 13.62 -5.09 -15.47
N SER A 504 13.87 -4.39 -14.39
CA SER A 504 14.03 -4.91 -13.04
C SER A 504 12.77 -4.59 -12.22
N SER A 505 12.28 -5.52 -11.43
CA SER A 505 11.06 -5.34 -10.67
C SER A 505 11.04 -6.12 -9.36
N HIS A 506 10.23 -5.63 -8.41
CA HIS A 506 9.99 -6.31 -7.16
C HIS A 506 9.19 -7.61 -7.39
N TRP A 507 9.56 -8.69 -6.77
CA TRP A 507 8.90 -10.01 -6.85
C TRP A 507 8.86 -10.68 -8.22
N ASP A 508 9.58 -10.19 -9.22
CA ASP A 508 9.56 -10.74 -10.58
C ASP A 508 10.99 -10.88 -11.16
N ALA A 509 11.05 -11.46 -12.34
CA ALA A 509 12.27 -11.72 -13.08
C ALA A 509 12.95 -10.44 -13.58
N LEU A 510 14.27 -10.49 -13.70
CA LEU A 510 15.00 -9.55 -14.56
C LEU A 510 14.76 -9.91 -16.03
N VAL A 511 14.34 -8.94 -16.84
CA VAL A 511 13.93 -9.17 -18.23
C VAL A 511 14.63 -8.22 -19.15
N ALA A 512 15.01 -8.69 -20.35
CA ALA A 512 15.39 -7.83 -21.47
C ALA A 512 14.38 -7.91 -22.61
N LEU A 513 13.98 -6.75 -23.08
CA LEU A 513 13.21 -6.57 -24.31
C LEU A 513 14.10 -5.92 -25.36
N ASP A 514 13.87 -6.26 -26.63
CA ASP A 514 14.37 -5.46 -27.75
C ASP A 514 13.71 -4.08 -27.71
N LYS A 515 14.50 -3.02 -27.52
CA LYS A 515 13.99 -1.66 -27.30
C LYS A 515 13.19 -1.11 -28.49
N ASN A 516 13.43 -1.61 -29.71
CA ASN A 516 12.77 -1.12 -30.93
C ASN A 516 11.44 -1.82 -31.21
N THR A 517 11.30 -3.08 -30.77
CA THR A 517 10.13 -3.92 -31.10
C THR A 517 9.31 -4.35 -29.89
N GLY A 518 9.84 -4.18 -28.67
CA GLY A 518 9.24 -4.68 -27.44
C GLY A 518 9.29 -6.20 -27.30
N LYS A 519 9.93 -6.93 -28.20
CA LYS A 519 9.99 -8.40 -28.13
C LYS A 519 10.92 -8.84 -27.01
N LYS A 520 10.45 -9.80 -26.21
CA LYS A 520 11.28 -10.40 -25.13
C LYS A 520 12.49 -11.11 -25.74
N LEU A 521 13.68 -10.75 -25.28
CA LEU A 521 14.96 -11.35 -25.68
C LEU A 521 15.32 -12.47 -24.70
N TRP A 522 15.28 -12.19 -23.42
CA TRP A 522 15.53 -13.16 -22.35
C TRP A 522 14.79 -12.78 -21.08
N GLU A 523 14.69 -13.74 -20.18
CA GLU A 523 14.09 -13.59 -18.84
C GLU A 523 14.87 -14.47 -17.87
N ASN A 524 15.35 -13.87 -16.79
CA ASN A 524 16.02 -14.60 -15.70
C ASN A 524 14.99 -14.82 -14.58
N ASN A 525 14.54 -16.07 -14.44
CA ASN A 525 13.58 -16.52 -13.41
C ASN A 525 14.27 -17.30 -12.29
N ASP A 526 15.54 -17.03 -11.99
CA ASP A 526 16.22 -17.72 -10.90
C ASP A 526 15.45 -17.48 -9.60
N SER A 527 14.91 -18.57 -9.02
CA SER A 527 14.04 -18.49 -7.83
C SER A 527 14.78 -18.02 -6.57
N ASP A 528 16.12 -18.09 -6.59
CA ASP A 528 16.97 -17.67 -5.47
C ASP A 528 17.24 -16.16 -5.49
N ILE A 529 16.71 -15.44 -6.49
CA ILE A 529 16.96 -14.02 -6.68
C ILE A 529 15.63 -13.27 -6.77
N ARG A 530 15.48 -12.30 -5.91
CA ARG A 530 14.37 -11.37 -5.90
C ARG A 530 14.88 -10.00 -6.31
N PHE A 531 14.63 -9.60 -7.52
CA PHE A 531 15.05 -8.29 -8.05
C PHE A 531 14.15 -7.18 -7.49
N ARG A 532 14.33 -6.80 -6.24
CA ARG A 532 13.48 -5.86 -5.46
C ARG A 532 13.54 -4.42 -5.95
N SER A 533 13.30 -4.20 -7.24
CA SER A 533 13.36 -2.87 -7.89
C SER A 533 14.76 -2.24 -7.85
N SER A 534 15.82 -3.02 -7.65
CA SER A 534 17.17 -2.47 -7.76
C SER A 534 17.43 -2.05 -9.21
N THR A 535 18.04 -0.88 -9.39
CA THR A 535 18.35 -0.35 -10.73
C THR A 535 19.65 -0.98 -11.25
N PRO A 536 19.62 -1.81 -12.30
CA PRO A 536 20.84 -2.37 -12.86
C PRO A 536 21.79 -1.29 -13.39
N ALA A 537 23.10 -1.48 -13.21
CA ALA A 537 24.11 -0.63 -13.81
C ALA A 537 24.75 -1.33 -15.03
N VAL A 538 24.98 -0.56 -16.10
CA VAL A 538 25.67 -1.06 -17.30
C VAL A 538 27.17 -0.93 -17.07
N ILE A 539 27.88 -2.07 -17.00
CA ILE A 539 29.36 -2.08 -16.90
C ILE A 539 29.94 -1.84 -18.30
N ASP A 540 29.48 -2.60 -19.27
CA ASP A 540 29.82 -2.50 -20.69
C ASP A 540 28.69 -3.05 -21.58
N ALA A 541 28.90 -3.12 -22.88
CA ALA A 541 27.88 -3.59 -23.83
C ALA A 541 27.35 -5.01 -23.53
N ASN A 542 28.14 -5.86 -22.89
CA ASN A 542 27.85 -7.26 -22.65
C ASN A 542 27.50 -7.57 -21.19
N THR A 543 27.64 -6.59 -20.28
CA THR A 543 27.69 -6.89 -18.84
C THR A 543 26.90 -5.89 -18.02
N LEU A 544 26.02 -6.40 -17.18
CA LEU A 544 25.26 -5.64 -16.19
C LEU A 544 25.74 -5.98 -14.77
N LEU A 545 25.69 -5.00 -13.88
CA LEU A 545 25.80 -5.21 -12.44
C LEU A 545 24.42 -5.05 -11.82
N VAL A 546 24.02 -6.02 -11.02
CA VAL A 546 22.78 -6.01 -10.22
C VAL A 546 23.16 -6.23 -8.77
N ALA A 547 22.77 -5.31 -7.90
CA ALA A 547 22.97 -5.43 -6.45
C ALA A 547 21.59 -5.56 -5.79
N GLU A 548 21.33 -6.69 -5.14
CA GLU A 548 20.00 -7.01 -4.63
C GLU A 548 20.08 -7.97 -3.45
N ASP A 549 19.17 -7.78 -2.47
CA ASP A 549 19.13 -8.50 -1.20
C ASP A 549 20.50 -8.49 -0.49
N ASP A 550 21.17 -9.62 -0.35
CA ASP A 550 22.50 -9.73 0.23
C ASP A 550 23.63 -9.97 -0.82
N ALA A 551 23.32 -9.78 -2.11
CA ALA A 551 24.22 -10.17 -3.19
C ALA A 551 24.54 -9.05 -4.18
N VAL A 552 25.75 -9.11 -4.72
CA VAL A 552 26.17 -8.36 -5.91
C VAL A 552 26.42 -9.37 -7.04
N MET A 553 25.75 -9.15 -8.17
CA MET A 553 25.73 -10.05 -9.31
C MET A 553 26.27 -9.38 -10.56
N ILE A 554 26.95 -10.18 -11.39
CA ILE A 554 27.29 -9.81 -12.76
C ILE A 554 26.44 -10.66 -13.70
N VAL A 555 25.71 -9.97 -14.58
CA VAL A 555 24.75 -10.58 -15.49
C VAL A 555 25.22 -10.36 -16.93
N ASP A 556 25.22 -11.41 -17.73
CA ASP A 556 25.45 -11.33 -19.18
C ASP A 556 24.27 -10.69 -19.87
N ASN A 557 24.48 -9.52 -20.51
CA ASN A 557 23.44 -8.75 -21.14
C ASN A 557 22.79 -9.47 -22.36
N GLY A 558 23.53 -10.36 -23.01
CA GLY A 558 23.03 -11.10 -24.17
C GLY A 558 22.05 -12.23 -23.83
N SER A 559 22.21 -12.84 -22.65
CA SER A 559 21.46 -14.04 -22.26
C SER A 559 20.69 -13.91 -20.94
N GLY A 560 20.95 -12.89 -20.14
CA GLY A 560 20.41 -12.74 -18.80
C GLY A 560 20.99 -13.69 -17.75
N LYS A 561 22.02 -14.45 -18.09
CA LYS A 561 22.67 -15.41 -17.16
C LYS A 561 23.54 -14.69 -16.14
N ILE A 562 23.43 -15.09 -14.89
CA ILE A 562 24.35 -14.67 -13.85
C ILE A 562 25.68 -15.35 -14.06
N THR A 563 26.72 -14.56 -14.33
CA THR A 563 28.12 -15.06 -14.56
C THR A 563 28.95 -15.02 -13.29
N SER A 564 28.53 -14.20 -12.31
CA SER A 564 29.16 -14.12 -11.00
C SER A 564 28.07 -13.66 -9.97
N LYS A 565 28.06 -14.31 -8.81
CA LYS A 565 27.24 -13.91 -7.64
C LYS A 565 28.16 -13.93 -6.42
N THR A 566 28.14 -12.84 -5.66
CA THR A 566 28.87 -12.71 -4.40
C THR A 566 27.90 -12.28 -3.32
N ASN A 567 27.71 -13.12 -2.30
CA ASN A 567 26.85 -12.83 -1.16
C ASN A 567 27.67 -12.14 -0.05
N PHE A 568 27.04 -11.20 0.63
CA PHE A 568 27.60 -10.43 1.73
C PHE A 568 26.65 -10.50 2.93
N ASP A 569 26.95 -11.36 3.89
CA ASP A 569 26.16 -11.55 5.10
C ASP A 569 25.99 -10.23 5.87
N GLY A 570 24.77 -9.91 6.24
CA GLY A 570 24.40 -8.69 6.97
C GLY A 570 24.29 -7.41 6.12
N TYR A 571 24.41 -7.49 4.79
CA TYR A 571 24.11 -6.39 3.88
C TYR A 571 22.67 -6.50 3.33
N ASN A 572 22.12 -5.35 2.92
CA ASN A 572 20.87 -5.26 2.18
C ASN A 572 21.05 -4.26 1.05
N PHE A 573 21.03 -4.76 -0.18
CA PHE A 573 21.22 -3.99 -1.42
C PHE A 573 19.88 -3.61 -2.09
N ALA A 574 18.75 -3.83 -1.46
CA ALA A 574 17.42 -3.52 -2.02
C ALA A 574 17.15 -2.01 -2.08
N SER A 575 18.08 -1.25 -2.66
CA SER A 575 17.99 0.19 -2.89
C SER A 575 17.67 0.49 -4.35
N SER A 576 16.80 1.47 -4.61
CA SER A 576 16.49 1.94 -5.97
C SER A 576 17.66 2.70 -6.63
N ALA A 577 18.69 3.06 -5.85
CA ALA A 577 19.87 3.73 -6.37
C ALA A 577 20.63 2.86 -7.39
N GLN A 578 20.92 3.44 -8.55
CA GLN A 578 21.75 2.77 -9.54
C GLN A 578 23.23 2.77 -9.09
N PRO A 579 23.93 1.63 -9.10
CA PRO A 579 25.37 1.60 -8.86
C PRO A 579 26.15 2.47 -9.85
N VAL A 580 27.13 3.24 -9.37
CA VAL A 580 27.96 4.12 -10.21
C VAL A 580 29.26 3.43 -10.55
N ILE A 581 29.50 3.21 -11.83
CA ILE A 581 30.72 2.52 -12.33
C ILE A 581 31.80 3.54 -12.66
N SER A 582 33.02 3.34 -12.11
CA SER A 582 34.21 4.13 -12.46
C SER A 582 35.41 3.21 -12.60
N GLY A 583 35.76 2.91 -13.84
CA GLY A 583 36.84 1.93 -14.14
C GLY A 583 36.48 0.55 -13.59
N LYS A 584 37.28 0.05 -12.64
CA LYS A 584 37.11 -1.27 -12.00
C LYS A 584 36.28 -1.22 -10.70
N VAL A 585 35.80 -0.05 -10.32
CA VAL A 585 35.09 0.13 -9.05
C VAL A 585 33.61 0.48 -9.31
N ALA A 586 32.74 -0.20 -8.60
CA ALA A 586 31.33 0.13 -8.49
C ALA A 586 31.04 0.76 -7.11
N TYR A 587 30.44 1.93 -7.07
CA TYR A 587 29.92 2.54 -5.84
C TYR A 587 28.47 2.17 -5.71
N ILE A 588 28.14 1.43 -4.64
CA ILE A 588 26.80 0.83 -4.43
C ILE A 588 26.21 1.41 -3.17
N ALA A 589 25.02 1.96 -3.30
CA ALA A 589 24.19 2.38 -2.18
C ALA A 589 23.47 1.17 -1.56
N THR A 590 23.22 1.21 -0.26
CA THR A 590 22.61 0.13 0.50
C THR A 590 21.50 0.64 1.42
N VAL A 591 20.65 -0.27 1.86
CA VAL A 591 19.58 0.02 2.81
C VAL A 591 20.09 0.10 4.26
N ASN A 592 21.20 -0.55 4.59
CA ASN A 592 21.64 -0.70 5.99
C ASN A 592 23.11 -0.38 6.28
N LYS A 593 23.93 -0.08 5.26
CA LYS A 593 25.37 0.18 5.39
C LYS A 593 25.81 1.49 4.73
N GLY A 594 24.87 2.33 4.28
CA GLY A 594 25.17 3.56 3.54
C GLY A 594 25.68 3.28 2.13
N VAL A 595 26.92 3.65 1.81
CA VAL A 595 27.53 3.47 0.49
C VAL A 595 28.83 2.68 0.61
N LEU A 596 29.11 1.78 -0.33
CA LEU A 596 30.33 1.00 -0.40
C LEU A 596 31.00 1.10 -1.79
N ALA A 597 32.29 0.80 -1.85
CA ALA A 597 33.00 0.57 -3.09
C ALA A 597 33.28 -0.93 -3.27
N PHE A 598 32.89 -1.45 -4.42
CA PHE A 598 33.04 -2.86 -4.80
C PHE A 598 33.99 -2.98 -5.99
N ASP A 599 34.99 -3.85 -5.87
CA ASP A 599 35.94 -4.12 -6.95
C ASP A 599 35.37 -5.15 -7.92
N LEU A 600 35.20 -4.74 -9.17
CA LEU A 600 34.58 -5.56 -10.23
C LEU A 600 35.49 -6.74 -10.67
N GLU A 601 36.77 -6.73 -10.39
CA GLU A 601 37.70 -7.82 -10.74
C GLU A 601 37.83 -8.83 -9.60
N THR A 602 38.13 -8.34 -8.40
CA THR A 602 38.37 -9.22 -7.23
C THR A 602 37.05 -9.65 -6.56
N LYS A 603 35.94 -9.00 -6.86
CA LYS A 603 34.59 -9.25 -6.26
C LYS A 603 34.58 -9.05 -4.74
N THR A 604 35.29 -8.04 -4.27
CA THR A 604 35.42 -7.71 -2.85
C THR A 604 35.01 -6.27 -2.57
N ILE A 605 34.54 -6.00 -1.34
CA ILE A 605 34.30 -4.65 -0.85
C ILE A 605 35.68 -4.03 -0.51
N LEU A 606 35.96 -2.87 -1.11
CA LEU A 606 37.19 -2.10 -0.85
C LEU A 606 37.07 -1.25 0.41
N TRP A 607 35.93 -0.61 0.58
CA TRP A 607 35.56 0.18 1.75
C TRP A 607 34.05 0.31 1.84
N GLU A 608 33.54 0.62 3.04
CA GLU A 608 32.16 1.04 3.28
C GLU A 608 32.12 2.38 4.02
N ARG A 609 31.04 3.15 3.80
CA ARG A 609 30.77 4.41 4.50
C ARG A 609 29.34 4.39 4.99
N GLU A 610 29.18 4.11 6.27
CA GLU A 610 27.89 4.23 6.94
C GLU A 610 27.45 5.69 7.03
N VAL A 611 26.13 5.89 6.99
CA VAL A 611 25.42 7.14 7.24
C VAL A 611 24.71 7.10 8.59
N GLY A 612 24.02 8.15 8.99
CA GLY A 612 23.14 8.14 10.18
C GLY A 612 21.89 7.30 9.95
N GLY A 613 21.13 7.10 11.03
CA GLY A 613 19.84 6.40 10.95
C GLY A 613 18.80 7.20 10.16
N ALA A 614 18.02 6.51 9.35
CA ALA A 614 16.92 7.09 8.60
C ALA A 614 15.89 7.74 9.53
N LEU A 615 15.47 8.95 9.20
CA LEU A 615 14.44 9.69 9.92
C LEU A 615 13.02 9.23 9.53
N VAL A 616 12.89 8.60 8.37
CA VAL A 616 11.65 7.97 7.84
C VAL A 616 12.03 6.66 7.20
N GLY A 617 11.26 5.61 7.40
CA GLY A 617 11.41 4.34 6.70
C GLY A 617 10.74 4.41 5.33
N THR A 618 11.53 4.36 4.25
CA THR A 618 11.07 4.39 2.86
C THR A 618 11.57 3.19 2.07
N ALA A 619 12.82 2.79 2.25
CA ALA A 619 13.34 1.62 1.56
C ALA A 619 12.53 0.36 1.92
N PRO A 620 12.27 -0.53 0.95
CA PRO A 620 11.43 -1.71 1.15
C PRO A 620 11.84 -2.52 2.38
N TYR A 621 10.90 -2.69 3.31
CA TYR A 621 11.07 -3.43 4.58
C TYR A 621 12.15 -2.89 5.52
N ALA A 622 12.62 -1.66 5.30
CA ALA A 622 13.57 -0.99 6.18
C ALA A 622 12.85 0.04 7.06
N GLY A 623 13.05 -0.07 8.36
CA GLY A 623 12.46 0.83 9.35
C GLY A 623 13.29 2.08 9.60
N VAL A 624 12.74 2.95 10.42
CA VAL A 624 13.43 4.11 11.00
C VAL A 624 14.72 3.65 11.70
N GLY A 625 15.78 4.44 11.56
CA GLY A 625 17.10 4.11 12.10
C GLY A 625 17.99 3.25 11.19
N SER A 626 17.47 2.71 10.07
CA SER A 626 18.28 2.04 9.03
C SER A 626 19.24 3.03 8.40
N LYS A 627 20.45 2.59 8.06
CA LYS A 627 21.50 3.47 7.47
C LYS A 627 21.38 3.52 5.94
N THR A 628 20.32 4.16 5.46
CA THR A 628 19.81 4.03 4.09
C THR A 628 20.31 5.15 3.16
N VAL A 629 20.71 4.77 1.96
CA VAL A 629 20.94 5.65 0.80
C VAL A 629 20.12 5.12 -0.37
N GLU A 630 19.17 5.91 -0.87
CA GLU A 630 18.25 5.52 -1.95
C GLU A 630 18.48 6.31 -3.24
N GLY A 631 19.12 7.47 -3.16
CA GLY A 631 19.54 8.25 -4.31
C GLY A 631 20.83 7.74 -4.94
N THR A 632 20.87 7.70 -6.27
CA THR A 632 22.09 7.35 -7.01
C THR A 632 23.21 8.34 -6.69
N PRO A 633 24.38 7.90 -6.17
CA PRO A 633 25.52 8.77 -5.95
C PRO A 633 26.04 9.41 -7.24
N ILE A 634 26.61 10.59 -7.18
CA ILE A 634 27.28 11.22 -8.32
C ILE A 634 28.77 11.38 -8.10
N LEU A 635 29.57 11.12 -9.14
CA LEU A 635 31.00 11.43 -9.16
C LEU A 635 31.22 12.81 -9.76
N SER A 636 31.71 13.75 -8.96
CA SER A 636 31.99 15.10 -9.43
C SER A 636 33.21 15.69 -8.73
N ASN A 637 34.11 16.32 -9.52
CA ASN A 637 35.34 16.95 -9.03
C ASN A 637 36.15 16.07 -8.06
N GLY A 638 36.30 14.77 -8.40
CA GLY A 638 37.07 13.80 -7.62
C GLY A 638 36.39 13.41 -6.29
N LYS A 639 35.11 13.68 -6.12
CA LYS A 639 34.31 13.33 -4.94
C LYS A 639 33.13 12.46 -5.33
N LEU A 640 32.76 11.55 -4.46
CA LEU A 640 31.48 10.85 -4.51
C LEU A 640 30.51 11.60 -3.62
N ILE A 641 29.36 12.05 -4.20
CA ILE A 641 28.37 12.91 -3.52
C ILE A 641 27.00 12.20 -3.55
N PHE A 642 26.31 12.15 -2.40
CA PHE A 642 24.99 11.56 -2.26
C PHE A 642 24.23 12.16 -1.09
N GLY A 643 22.92 12.12 -1.18
CA GLY A 643 22.00 12.37 -0.07
C GLY A 643 21.70 11.09 0.68
N ALA A 644 21.30 11.19 1.95
CA ALA A 644 20.93 10.06 2.78
C ALA A 644 19.65 10.31 3.57
N SER A 645 19.01 9.23 3.99
CA SER A 645 17.76 9.28 4.78
C SER A 645 17.93 9.84 6.18
N ASP A 646 19.17 10.07 6.63
CA ASP A 646 19.48 10.77 7.89
C ASP A 646 19.38 12.31 7.80
N GLY A 647 18.97 12.85 6.64
CA GLY A 647 18.83 14.29 6.40
C GLY A 647 20.12 15.03 6.08
N TYR A 648 21.16 14.31 5.67
CA TYR A 648 22.45 14.91 5.30
C TYR A 648 22.84 14.62 3.84
N LEU A 649 23.58 15.55 3.30
CA LEU A 649 24.34 15.42 2.08
C LEU A 649 25.80 15.09 2.42
N TYR A 650 26.34 14.06 1.80
CA TYR A 650 27.73 13.60 1.97
C TYR A 650 28.54 13.87 0.72
N ALA A 651 29.76 14.36 0.90
CA ALA A 651 30.81 14.35 -0.12
C ALA A 651 32.01 13.57 0.45
N ILE A 652 32.38 12.47 -0.18
CA ILE A 652 33.41 11.54 0.31
C ILE A 652 34.51 11.35 -0.72
N ASP A 653 35.67 10.90 -0.26
CA ASP A 653 36.78 10.48 -1.12
C ASP A 653 36.45 9.12 -1.73
N PRO A 654 36.32 9.00 -3.07
CA PRO A 654 35.98 7.75 -3.71
C PRO A 654 37.06 6.65 -3.56
N ALA A 655 38.30 7.01 -3.21
CA ALA A 655 39.39 6.04 -3.06
C ALA A 655 39.31 5.27 -1.73
N ASN A 656 38.77 5.86 -0.67
CA ASN A 656 38.83 5.25 0.67
C ASN A 656 37.57 5.49 1.52
N GLY A 657 36.53 6.13 0.97
CA GLY A 657 35.28 6.43 1.67
C GLY A 657 35.39 7.49 2.77
N ALA A 658 36.50 8.24 2.90
CA ALA A 658 36.64 9.27 3.92
C ALA A 658 35.68 10.43 3.68
N VAL A 659 34.98 10.87 4.73
CA VAL A 659 34.07 12.02 4.65
C VAL A 659 34.88 13.32 4.50
N LEU A 660 34.73 13.97 3.38
CA LEU A 660 35.35 15.26 3.07
C LEU A 660 34.45 16.44 3.50
N LYS A 661 33.13 16.28 3.34
CA LYS A 661 32.12 17.24 3.78
C LYS A 661 30.83 16.51 4.13
N LYS A 662 30.20 16.92 5.22
CA LYS A 662 28.84 16.54 5.59
C LYS A 662 28.00 17.83 5.74
N GLN A 663 26.86 17.91 5.07
CA GLN A 663 26.02 19.09 5.00
C GLN A 663 24.62 18.74 5.49
N ASN A 664 24.11 19.46 6.51
CA ASN A 664 22.75 19.27 6.99
C ASN A 664 21.74 19.82 5.98
N VAL A 665 20.83 18.97 5.51
CA VAL A 665 19.69 19.32 4.63
C VAL A 665 18.44 19.58 5.46
N GLY A 666 18.30 18.90 6.61
CA GLY A 666 17.21 19.09 7.57
C GLY A 666 16.01 18.17 7.38
N ALA A 667 15.97 17.38 6.31
CA ALA A 667 14.99 16.31 6.07
C ALA A 667 15.61 15.21 5.21
N PRO A 668 15.07 13.97 5.22
CA PRO A 668 15.57 12.87 4.43
C PRO A 668 15.74 13.19 2.94
N VAL A 669 16.83 12.70 2.35
CA VAL A 669 17.13 12.86 0.92
C VAL A 669 17.11 11.48 0.29
N PHE A 670 16.10 11.23 -0.53
CA PHE A 670 15.88 9.93 -1.20
C PHE A 670 16.26 9.95 -2.68
N GLY A 671 16.30 11.12 -3.31
CA GLY A 671 16.71 11.30 -4.70
C GLY A 671 18.20 11.52 -4.85
N SER A 672 18.67 11.42 -6.09
CA SER A 672 20.02 11.80 -6.49
C SER A 672 20.24 13.32 -6.35
N VAL A 673 21.50 13.74 -6.32
CA VAL A 673 21.87 15.15 -6.29
C VAL A 673 22.08 15.67 -7.71
N ALA A 674 21.52 16.83 -8.07
CA ALA A 674 21.80 17.48 -9.33
C ALA A 674 22.88 18.56 -9.19
N LEU A 675 23.56 18.87 -10.30
CA LEU A 675 24.55 19.95 -10.38
C LEU A 675 24.04 21.06 -11.29
N SER A 676 24.00 22.30 -10.77
CA SER A 676 23.67 23.50 -11.55
C SER A 676 24.64 24.62 -11.26
N ASN A 677 25.34 25.10 -12.29
CA ASN A 677 26.27 26.25 -12.18
C ASN A 677 27.27 26.13 -11.00
N GLY A 678 27.76 24.91 -10.73
CA GLY A 678 28.69 24.61 -9.65
C GLY A 678 28.03 24.44 -8.26
N ASN A 679 26.69 24.52 -8.16
CA ASN A 679 25.92 24.31 -6.95
C ASN A 679 25.33 22.90 -6.94
N LEU A 680 25.16 22.36 -5.74
CA LEU A 680 24.43 21.10 -5.51
C LEU A 680 22.96 21.41 -5.30
N ILE A 681 22.10 20.78 -6.08
CA ILE A 681 20.64 20.87 -5.95
C ILE A 681 20.15 19.56 -5.33
N VAL A 682 19.43 19.67 -4.23
CA VAL A 682 18.92 18.55 -3.44
C VAL A 682 17.41 18.69 -3.27
N ALA A 683 16.70 17.59 -3.45
CA ALA A 683 15.27 17.47 -3.12
C ALA A 683 15.12 16.63 -1.85
N ASP A 684 14.34 17.11 -0.89
CA ASP A 684 14.13 16.39 0.38
C ASP A 684 12.69 15.97 0.60
N PHE A 685 12.48 15.01 1.50
CA PHE A 685 11.18 14.44 1.81
C PHE A 685 10.14 15.46 2.31
N ALA A 686 10.58 16.58 2.88
CA ALA A 686 9.67 17.63 3.33
C ALA A 686 9.12 18.49 2.19
N GLY A 687 9.37 18.15 0.92
CA GLY A 687 8.91 18.90 -0.24
C GLY A 687 9.80 20.10 -0.58
N ARG A 688 11.05 20.15 -0.10
CA ARG A 688 11.94 21.27 -0.39
C ARG A 688 12.94 20.91 -1.47
N VAL A 689 13.15 21.85 -2.38
CA VAL A 689 14.29 21.88 -3.32
C VAL A 689 15.27 22.93 -2.84
N THR A 690 16.51 22.51 -2.51
CA THR A 690 17.50 23.37 -1.87
C THR A 690 18.80 23.39 -2.67
N SER A 691 19.41 24.56 -2.84
CA SER A 691 20.73 24.78 -3.47
C SER A 691 21.80 25.06 -2.42
N PHE A 692 22.92 24.36 -2.50
CA PHE A 692 24.09 24.51 -1.64
C PHE A 692 25.32 24.98 -2.40
#